data_973de41c444e76dee6105e418d78d443
#
_entry.id   973de41c444e76dee6105e418d78d443
#
_cell.length_a   1.000
_cell.length_b   1.000
_cell.length_c   1.000
_cell.angle_alpha   90.00
_cell.angle_beta   90.00
_cell.angle_gamma   90.00
#
_symmetry.space_group_name_H-M   'P 1'
#
loop_
_entity.id
_entity.type
_entity.pdbx_description
1 polymer ?
#
loop_
_entity_poly.entity_id
_entity_poly.type
_entity_poly.pdbx_seq_one_letter_code
_entity_poly.pdbx_strand_id
1 'polypeptide(L)'
;MRSYSALMFLVLSASGVLAADDWGQLQGNALRSGNAPASSVQTPVSLIAAIPLTDGIFASPVVSDGRVFVIDGSGVVFALDATTLKVLWKFASRGGAGNCNNVAAPAVVGKYLHVGTAAGFYYVLDRETGAVVREIDCHEPILSSPAVGVDRVYFATLGAQVYAVEPDGTVAWTWDFVKEVVKFDGNRWSGEEWLAQRKDRVTWRDHFVCSRDLCLIGKTVVIPAGGRTVFLDDAGDHPQLRVIGQIPAYDGSEFPATFGQSADEAGNVYVQWHRRDNAGRVEILKLNKDAIETDFVKGTQTAIHLPGLLSFASVSVRGGDVYRVKPEEGLGLCRHKAGEEKPDVLCPAASICPPVLTRDHAIYGGLDGKLYVVPLTSGETFSFATAFGAPITAPVAVAGGRIYVGSEDGYLYVLGPDGKASLPKQDLEVWKVRSPLTGRLADAKFDWYTNYGDFGGTNSNAQGLKPPLRMRWARRLEGTVKHLPVCGGGRLYSHTAEGQIIAVEQDTGRLLWRRHWPDVYLSFTSPLYVNGKLLIPQAGIKRSLMRCLDAATGKLLWEAPFTGSPSWSRQFPPLVHGNVAIYASGSGSYAPQGTEKPFTFKGTPEAARDNEEVMSWIYSNDNPYYPKDNHPLLWAWDLDTGKLVWGKDFSEYGRGGNDCGICLLDGKLFYSTFFGFAASQRVRRGLPPDNNGLTACMDPATGKVNWLSTKYYVTAKCTLSARDGRIYIGGYNPAIETTKDRFVWCLDAKDGSLIWKSEAVTSALNVVSVGEQFIFSNALRGRGNVFDRETGKVVGGVGHNYACCRFTLSEPYILGANMDMIDLSQDSKLVSTGPAIDSRECLGAVVSNGRIFYMSQASGFVVSQTYGEMSKTLPAVWERP
;
A
#
# COMPACT_ATOMS: atom_id res chain seq x y z
N MET A 1 30.31 72.87 -0.82
CA MET A 1 30.94 71.60 -1.08
C MET A 1 31.04 70.82 0.24
N ARG A 2 30.14 69.93 0.50
CA ARG A 2 30.19 69.00 1.63
C ARG A 2 30.03 67.62 1.02
N SER A 3 31.09 66.83 1.06
CA SER A 3 31.11 65.43 0.63
C SER A 3 30.50 64.54 1.71
N TYR A 4 29.49 63.76 1.35
CA TYR A 4 28.98 62.68 2.16
C TYR A 4 29.68 61.37 1.77
N SER A 5 30.48 60.83 2.67
CA SER A 5 30.99 59.48 2.57
C SER A 5 29.91 58.51 3.02
N ALA A 6 29.44 57.68 2.14
CA ALA A 6 28.56 56.56 2.46
C ALA A 6 29.38 55.41 2.97
N LEU A 7 29.21 55.07 4.23
CA LEU A 7 29.75 53.86 4.84
C LEU A 7 28.86 52.69 4.51
N MET A 8 29.35 51.82 3.63
CA MET A 8 28.68 50.59 3.24
C MET A 8 29.00 49.54 4.31
N PHE A 9 28.04 49.26 5.17
CA PHE A 9 28.11 48.10 6.08
C PHE A 9 27.91 46.80 5.28
N LEU A 10 28.99 46.04 5.10
CA LEU A 10 28.95 44.68 4.62
C LEU A 10 28.44 43.83 5.80
N VAL A 11 27.17 43.45 5.79
CA VAL A 11 26.66 42.40 6.66
C VAL A 11 27.14 41.07 6.05
N LEU A 12 28.22 40.55 6.61
CA LEU A 12 28.60 39.14 6.40
C LEU A 12 27.55 38.29 7.12
N SER A 13 26.55 37.86 6.40
CA SER A 13 25.74 36.72 6.81
C SER A 13 26.64 35.50 6.78
N ALA A 14 27.00 34.98 7.96
CA ALA A 14 27.59 33.68 8.11
C ALA A 14 26.51 32.62 7.86
N SER A 15 26.07 32.51 6.61
CA SER A 15 25.50 31.28 6.10
C SER A 15 26.67 30.28 6.08
N GLY A 16 26.64 29.28 6.96
CA GLY A 16 27.57 28.16 6.90
C GLY A 16 27.42 27.55 5.51
N VAL A 17 28.36 27.89 4.62
CA VAL A 17 28.49 27.26 3.32
C VAL A 17 28.84 25.80 3.64
N LEU A 18 27.85 24.90 3.54
CA LEU A 18 28.15 23.48 3.48
C LEU A 18 29.22 23.30 2.41
N ALA A 19 30.30 22.65 2.73
CA ALA A 19 31.33 22.33 1.76
C ALA A 19 30.64 21.65 0.57
N ALA A 20 31.06 21.94 -0.66
CA ALA A 20 30.42 21.44 -1.90
C ALA A 20 30.29 19.91 -2.01
N ASP A 21 30.85 19.18 -1.05
CA ASP A 21 30.93 17.72 -0.97
C ASP A 21 30.07 17.10 0.14
N ASP A 22 29.26 17.89 0.87
CA ASP A 22 28.44 17.41 1.97
C ASP A 22 27.01 17.07 1.53
N TRP A 23 26.44 15.99 2.10
CA TRP A 23 25.05 15.54 1.94
C TRP A 23 24.42 15.33 3.33
N GLY A 24 24.29 16.39 4.11
CA GLY A 24 24.01 16.36 5.54
C GLY A 24 22.59 16.05 5.95
N GLN A 25 21.63 15.94 5.03
CA GLN A 25 20.24 15.60 5.29
C GLN A 25 19.56 14.97 4.06
N LEU A 26 18.35 14.43 4.27
CA LEU A 26 17.55 13.81 3.21
C LEU A 26 17.47 14.69 1.96
N GLN A 27 17.73 14.10 0.78
CA GLN A 27 17.72 14.76 -0.53
C GLN A 27 18.62 16.00 -0.62
N GLY A 28 19.62 16.09 0.25
CA GLY A 28 20.71 17.07 0.23
C GLY A 28 20.38 18.44 0.82
N ASN A 29 19.09 18.80 0.99
CA ASN A 29 18.70 20.12 1.48
C ASN A 29 17.35 20.14 2.20
N ALA A 30 17.05 21.24 2.88
CA ALA A 30 15.82 21.41 3.65
C ALA A 30 14.56 21.54 2.77
N LEU A 31 14.70 21.94 1.51
CA LEU A 31 13.60 21.96 0.53
C LEU A 31 13.17 20.56 0.09
N ARG A 32 13.97 19.53 0.38
CA ARG A 32 13.78 18.16 -0.12
C ARG A 32 13.72 18.10 -1.65
N SER A 33 14.38 19.03 -2.31
CA SER A 33 14.32 19.17 -3.78
C SER A 33 15.01 18.05 -4.54
N GLY A 34 15.88 17.29 -3.87
CA GLY A 34 16.73 16.28 -4.53
C GLY A 34 17.67 16.89 -5.59
N ASN A 35 17.81 18.21 -5.62
CA ASN A 35 18.57 18.93 -6.63
C ASN A 35 19.93 19.38 -6.08
N ALA A 36 21.01 18.78 -6.61
CA ALA A 36 22.39 19.06 -6.23
C ALA A 36 23.25 19.38 -7.47
N PRO A 37 23.05 20.55 -8.10
CA PRO A 37 23.75 20.90 -9.33
C PRO A 37 25.26 21.10 -9.15
N ALA A 38 25.73 21.29 -7.93
CA ALA A 38 27.17 21.36 -7.62
C ALA A 38 27.84 19.99 -7.61
N SER A 39 27.07 18.93 -7.26
CA SER A 39 27.58 17.55 -7.23
C SER A 39 27.67 16.97 -8.62
N SER A 40 28.69 16.15 -8.89
CA SER A 40 28.84 15.41 -10.15
C SER A 40 29.24 13.97 -9.87
N VAL A 41 28.85 13.08 -10.75
CA VAL A 41 29.24 11.67 -10.74
C VAL A 41 29.82 11.32 -12.09
N GLN A 42 30.99 10.74 -12.08
CA GLN A 42 31.61 10.25 -13.33
C GLN A 42 31.15 8.83 -13.62
N THR A 43 30.64 8.60 -14.82
CA THR A 43 30.25 7.27 -15.31
C THR A 43 31.33 6.71 -16.26
N PRO A 44 31.54 5.39 -16.29
CA PRO A 44 30.85 4.36 -15.49
C PRO A 44 31.27 4.38 -14.02
N VAL A 45 30.33 4.11 -13.12
CA VAL A 45 30.63 3.90 -11.70
C VAL A 45 30.93 2.42 -11.43
N SER A 46 31.80 2.17 -10.46
CA SER A 46 32.18 0.84 -10.03
C SER A 46 32.02 0.69 -8.52
N LEU A 47 31.92 -0.54 -8.03
CA LEU A 47 31.80 -0.81 -6.61
C LEU A 47 33.09 -0.49 -5.86
N ILE A 48 33.03 0.46 -4.93
CA ILE A 48 34.14 0.75 -4.00
C ILE A 48 34.02 -0.17 -2.78
N ALA A 49 32.81 -0.33 -2.23
CA ALA A 49 32.56 -1.23 -1.12
C ALA A 49 31.10 -1.64 -1.03
N ALA A 50 30.84 -2.82 -0.46
CA ALA A 50 29.56 -3.27 0.04
C ALA A 50 29.70 -3.59 1.53
N ILE A 51 29.07 -2.81 2.37
CA ILE A 51 29.25 -2.82 3.83
C ILE A 51 27.99 -3.43 4.45
N PRO A 52 28.08 -4.62 5.09
CA PRO A 52 26.95 -5.24 5.74
C PRO A 52 26.55 -4.48 7.00
N LEU A 53 25.27 -4.14 7.13
CA LEU A 53 24.66 -3.63 8.35
C LEU A 53 23.85 -4.74 9.05
N THR A 54 23.13 -4.41 10.10
CA THR A 54 22.38 -5.41 10.87
C THR A 54 21.02 -5.78 10.24
N ASP A 55 20.42 -4.87 9.48
CA ASP A 55 19.11 -5.07 8.84
C ASP A 55 19.04 -4.36 7.49
N GLY A 56 17.91 -4.51 6.77
CA GLY A 56 17.62 -3.76 5.54
C GLY A 56 17.71 -2.26 5.73
N ILE A 57 18.07 -1.53 4.70
CA ILE A 57 18.23 -0.08 4.76
C ILE A 57 17.08 0.57 3.97
N PHE A 58 16.24 1.33 4.68
CA PHE A 58 15.06 2.02 4.15
C PHE A 58 15.20 3.54 4.21
N ALA A 59 16.24 4.03 4.87
CA ALA A 59 16.54 5.43 5.06
C ALA A 59 17.74 5.87 4.22
N SER A 60 17.71 7.11 3.72
CA SER A 60 18.83 7.68 2.98
C SER A 60 20.06 7.80 3.88
N PRO A 61 21.27 7.39 3.43
CA PRO A 61 22.49 7.78 4.10
C PRO A 61 22.69 9.30 4.06
N VAL A 62 23.49 9.83 4.99
CA VAL A 62 23.97 11.21 4.96
C VAL A 62 25.49 11.24 5.09
N VAL A 63 26.10 12.23 4.45
CA VAL A 63 27.55 12.40 4.42
C VAL A 63 27.90 13.82 4.86
N SER A 64 28.78 13.97 5.83
CA SER A 64 29.22 15.28 6.27
C SER A 64 30.61 15.18 6.92
N ASP A 65 31.48 16.13 6.62
CA ASP A 65 32.83 16.25 7.18
C ASP A 65 33.62 14.93 7.19
N GLY A 66 33.63 14.24 6.06
CA GLY A 66 34.36 12.99 5.90
C GLY A 66 33.77 11.78 6.63
N ARG A 67 32.53 11.84 7.06
CA ARG A 67 31.79 10.71 7.66
C ARG A 67 30.51 10.38 6.93
N VAL A 68 30.17 9.10 6.93
CA VAL A 68 28.90 8.59 6.44
C VAL A 68 28.08 8.11 7.63
N PHE A 69 26.85 8.60 7.74
CA PHE A 69 25.91 8.14 8.77
C PHE A 69 24.72 7.44 8.09
N VAL A 70 24.35 6.29 8.62
CA VAL A 70 23.22 5.51 8.13
C VAL A 70 22.52 4.83 9.30
N ILE A 71 21.18 4.81 9.26
CA ILE A 71 20.35 4.01 10.14
C ILE A 71 19.79 2.83 9.36
N ASP A 72 19.89 1.63 9.92
CA ASP A 72 19.27 0.45 9.32
C ASP A 72 17.84 0.20 9.83
N GLY A 73 17.19 -0.80 9.27
CA GLY A 73 15.82 -1.15 9.59
C GLY A 73 15.59 -1.49 11.07
N SER A 74 16.60 -1.99 11.77
CA SER A 74 16.50 -2.33 13.19
C SER A 74 16.76 -1.14 14.14
N GLY A 75 17.00 0.05 13.59
CA GLY A 75 17.27 1.25 14.38
C GLY A 75 18.69 1.35 14.93
N VAL A 76 19.62 0.66 14.31
CA VAL A 76 21.04 0.80 14.59
C VAL A 76 21.64 1.88 13.69
N VAL A 77 22.22 2.89 14.29
CA VAL A 77 22.93 3.97 13.59
C VAL A 77 24.40 3.60 13.49
N PHE A 78 24.95 3.76 12.30
CA PHE A 78 26.37 3.54 12.00
C PHE A 78 27.00 4.84 11.56
N ALA A 79 28.18 5.14 12.08
CA ALA A 79 29.08 6.13 11.49
C ALA A 79 30.28 5.44 10.86
N LEU A 80 30.60 5.81 9.65
CA LEU A 80 31.75 5.28 8.91
C LEU A 80 32.64 6.44 8.48
N ASP A 81 33.94 6.19 8.41
CA ASP A 81 34.87 7.08 7.74
C ASP A 81 34.61 7.08 6.24
N ALA A 82 34.38 8.23 5.62
CA ALA A 82 34.01 8.32 4.20
C ALA A 82 35.15 7.93 3.22
N THR A 83 36.37 7.94 3.69
CA THR A 83 37.55 7.57 2.88
C THR A 83 37.83 6.07 2.96
N THR A 84 37.97 5.56 4.20
CA THR A 84 38.33 4.16 4.46
C THR A 84 37.14 3.21 4.52
N LEU A 85 35.94 3.75 4.68
CA LEU A 85 34.68 3.04 4.83
C LEU A 85 34.64 2.09 6.04
N LYS A 86 35.52 2.30 7.01
CA LYS A 86 35.52 1.57 8.28
C LYS A 86 34.48 2.17 9.23
N VAL A 87 33.79 1.29 9.92
CA VAL A 87 32.86 1.70 10.98
C VAL A 87 33.65 2.35 12.12
N LEU A 88 33.33 3.59 12.46
CA LEU A 88 33.91 4.35 13.55
C LEU A 88 33.18 4.06 14.86
N TRP A 89 31.85 4.08 14.82
CA TRP A 89 31.02 3.76 15.98
C TRP A 89 29.63 3.26 15.54
N LYS A 90 28.92 2.63 16.47
CA LYS A 90 27.53 2.20 16.32
C LYS A 90 26.72 2.67 17.54
N PHE A 91 25.47 3.01 17.30
CA PHE A 91 24.49 3.31 18.33
C PHE A 91 23.22 2.50 18.09
N ALA A 92 22.78 1.71 19.08
CA ALA A 92 21.52 0.99 19.04
C ALA A 92 20.44 1.79 19.77
N SER A 93 19.43 2.21 19.04
CA SER A 93 18.30 2.95 19.62
C SER A 93 17.41 2.03 20.46
N ARG A 94 16.65 2.62 21.40
CA ARG A 94 15.64 1.88 22.17
C ARG A 94 14.50 1.40 21.30
N GLY A 95 13.78 0.40 21.77
CA GLY A 95 12.52 -0.04 21.19
C GLY A 95 12.57 -1.44 20.62
N GLY A 96 13.73 -2.11 20.58
CA GLY A 96 13.84 -3.52 20.17
C GLY A 96 13.09 -3.79 18.85
N ALA A 97 12.16 -4.73 18.86
CA ALA A 97 11.33 -5.09 17.71
C ALA A 97 10.44 -3.93 17.20
N GLY A 98 10.12 -2.93 18.03
CA GLY A 98 9.40 -1.72 17.62
C GLY A 98 10.16 -0.83 16.64
N ASN A 99 11.47 -0.96 16.59
CA ASN A 99 12.36 -0.21 15.70
C ASN A 99 12.56 -0.85 14.31
N CYS A 100 11.68 -1.68 13.87
CA CYS A 100 11.83 -2.26 12.53
C CYS A 100 11.35 -1.29 11.42
N ASN A 101 11.97 -1.42 10.26
CA ASN A 101 11.67 -0.67 9.03
C ASN A 101 11.81 0.86 9.23
N ASN A 102 12.87 1.33 9.87
CA ASN A 102 13.13 2.76 9.99
C ASN A 102 13.31 3.40 8.61
N VAL A 103 12.52 4.43 8.33
CA VAL A 103 12.50 5.16 7.05
C VAL A 103 12.98 6.61 7.19
N ALA A 104 13.07 7.13 8.42
CA ALA A 104 13.56 8.48 8.68
C ALA A 104 15.08 8.52 8.53
N ALA A 105 15.57 9.29 7.57
CA ALA A 105 17.00 9.51 7.38
C ALA A 105 17.57 10.35 8.54
N PRO A 106 18.82 10.13 8.97
CA PRO A 106 19.48 11.03 9.90
C PRO A 106 19.72 12.43 9.29
N ALA A 107 20.04 13.42 10.15
CA ALA A 107 20.46 14.74 9.70
C ALA A 107 21.59 15.27 10.56
N VAL A 108 22.56 15.92 9.95
CA VAL A 108 23.74 16.48 10.62
C VAL A 108 23.57 17.99 10.78
N VAL A 109 23.80 18.50 11.99
CA VAL A 109 23.88 19.92 12.27
C VAL A 109 25.04 20.21 13.23
N GLY A 110 26.06 20.92 12.75
CA GLY A 110 27.28 21.14 13.52
C GLY A 110 27.89 19.83 14.03
N LYS A 111 28.12 19.69 15.32
CA LYS A 111 28.68 18.49 15.95
C LYS A 111 27.63 17.43 16.31
N TYR A 112 26.41 17.58 15.88
CA TYR A 112 25.30 16.71 16.27
C TYR A 112 24.71 15.93 15.09
N LEU A 113 24.25 14.72 15.39
CA LEU A 113 23.49 13.86 14.50
C LEU A 113 22.07 13.67 15.07
N HIS A 114 21.07 14.07 14.32
CA HIS A 114 19.66 13.96 14.67
C HIS A 114 19.03 12.72 14.05
N VAL A 115 18.31 11.93 14.83
CA VAL A 115 17.75 10.63 14.41
C VAL A 115 16.35 10.42 14.97
N GLY A 116 15.35 10.27 14.12
CA GLY A 116 14.01 9.83 14.50
C GLY A 116 13.87 8.32 14.31
N THR A 117 13.07 7.64 15.15
CA THR A 117 12.90 6.19 15.08
C THR A 117 11.43 5.77 14.99
N ALA A 118 11.19 4.60 14.38
CA ALA A 118 9.86 3.99 14.29
C ALA A 118 9.27 3.59 15.66
N ALA A 119 10.11 3.45 16.68
CA ALA A 119 9.66 3.22 18.07
C ALA A 119 9.22 4.50 18.81
N GLY A 120 9.36 5.68 18.19
CA GLY A 120 8.89 6.94 18.76
C GLY A 120 9.90 7.66 19.62
N PHE A 121 11.17 7.32 19.52
CA PHE A 121 12.26 8.03 20.18
C PHE A 121 13.01 8.91 19.18
N TYR A 122 13.29 10.13 19.58
CA TYR A 122 14.14 11.06 18.85
C TYR A 122 15.46 11.24 19.59
N TYR A 123 16.57 11.06 18.90
CA TYR A 123 17.91 11.16 19.45
C TYR A 123 18.69 12.33 18.85
N VAL A 124 19.46 12.98 19.68
CA VAL A 124 20.58 13.84 19.27
C VAL A 124 21.86 13.18 19.78
N LEU A 125 22.70 12.78 18.86
CA LEU A 125 23.95 12.09 19.13
C LEU A 125 25.13 13.05 18.88
N ASP A 126 26.19 12.93 19.64
CA ASP A 126 27.48 13.51 19.25
C ASP A 126 27.99 12.75 18.02
N ARG A 127 28.21 13.43 16.91
CA ARG A 127 28.54 12.80 15.63
C ARG A 127 29.93 12.16 15.59
N GLU A 128 30.84 12.58 16.50
CA GLU A 128 32.19 12.04 16.59
C GLU A 128 32.23 10.70 17.33
N THR A 129 31.42 10.57 18.38
CA THR A 129 31.49 9.46 19.33
C THR A 129 30.27 8.56 19.30
N GLY A 130 29.13 9.02 18.80
CA GLY A 130 27.84 8.33 18.89
C GLY A 130 27.19 8.41 20.28
N ALA A 131 27.77 9.20 21.19
CA ALA A 131 27.20 9.39 22.52
C ALA A 131 25.87 10.15 22.47
N VAL A 132 24.89 9.71 23.27
CA VAL A 132 23.59 10.37 23.37
C VAL A 132 23.76 11.71 24.10
N VAL A 133 23.47 12.80 23.39
CA VAL A 133 23.40 14.16 23.96
C VAL A 133 22.00 14.42 24.51
N ARG A 134 20.97 14.00 23.77
CA ARG A 134 19.57 14.10 24.15
C ARG A 134 18.73 12.97 23.59
N GLU A 135 17.75 12.54 24.38
CA GLU A 135 16.69 11.61 23.99
C GLU A 135 15.35 12.26 24.27
N ILE A 136 14.43 12.25 23.30
CA ILE A 136 13.06 12.73 23.44
C ILE A 136 12.13 11.56 23.17
N ASP A 137 11.30 11.21 24.15
CA ASP A 137 10.24 10.22 23.98
C ASP A 137 8.98 10.91 23.45
N CYS A 138 8.69 10.70 22.17
CA CYS A 138 7.54 11.29 21.47
C CYS A 138 6.27 10.45 21.61
N HIS A 139 6.34 9.25 22.17
CA HIS A 139 5.22 8.31 22.35
C HIS A 139 4.53 7.86 21.05
N GLU A 140 4.98 8.29 19.90
CA GLU A 140 4.44 7.97 18.57
C GLU A 140 5.59 7.74 17.58
N PRO A 141 5.42 6.85 16.57
CA PRO A 141 6.45 6.64 15.55
C PRO A 141 6.88 7.95 14.88
N ILE A 142 8.16 8.04 14.57
CA ILE A 142 8.73 9.14 13.79
C ILE A 142 9.13 8.58 12.42
N LEU A 143 8.36 8.91 11.40
CA LEU A 143 8.60 8.48 10.02
C LEU A 143 9.11 9.62 9.13
N SER A 144 9.08 10.86 9.63
CA SER A 144 9.64 12.02 8.95
C SER A 144 11.12 12.19 9.30
N SER A 145 11.95 12.42 8.31
CA SER A 145 13.37 12.75 8.50
C SER A 145 13.50 14.15 9.08
N PRO A 146 14.43 14.38 10.03
CA PRO A 146 14.70 15.71 10.55
C PRO A 146 15.06 16.70 9.43
N ALA A 147 14.47 17.88 9.45
CA ALA A 147 14.72 18.96 8.51
C ALA A 147 15.56 20.03 9.20
N VAL A 148 16.79 20.22 8.71
CA VAL A 148 17.73 21.20 9.26
C VAL A 148 17.44 22.56 8.62
N GLY A 149 16.93 23.48 9.46
CA GLY A 149 16.70 24.87 9.07
C GLY A 149 17.88 25.77 9.42
N VAL A 150 17.65 27.08 9.44
CA VAL A 150 18.70 28.08 9.71
C VAL A 150 19.16 28.03 11.16
N ASP A 151 18.22 27.99 12.07
CA ASP A 151 18.49 28.08 13.52
C ASP A 151 18.17 26.78 14.26
N ARG A 152 17.29 25.94 13.72
CA ARG A 152 16.68 24.78 14.39
C ARG A 152 16.54 23.59 13.46
N VAL A 153 16.23 22.46 14.09
CA VAL A 153 15.86 21.20 13.43
C VAL A 153 14.39 20.91 13.70
N TYR A 154 13.66 20.49 12.67
CA TYR A 154 12.22 20.22 12.75
C TYR A 154 11.92 18.77 12.37
N PHE A 155 11.01 18.15 13.11
CA PHE A 155 10.49 16.82 12.78
C PHE A 155 9.04 16.68 13.20
N ALA A 156 8.35 15.67 12.69
CA ALA A 156 6.98 15.35 13.09
C ALA A 156 6.82 13.88 13.42
N THR A 157 5.91 13.59 14.36
CA THR A 157 5.46 12.23 14.66
C THR A 157 4.38 11.78 13.68
N LEU A 158 4.09 10.47 13.64
CA LEU A 158 3.00 9.91 12.83
C LEU A 158 1.64 10.54 13.16
N GLY A 159 1.39 10.89 14.43
CA GLY A 159 0.19 11.59 14.88
C GLY A 159 0.18 13.11 14.63
N ALA A 160 1.14 13.61 13.84
CA ALA A 160 1.26 15.02 13.46
C ALA A 160 1.51 15.98 14.64
N GLN A 161 2.29 15.53 15.63
CA GLN A 161 2.95 16.43 16.56
C GLN A 161 4.25 16.92 15.94
N VAL A 162 4.43 18.22 15.85
CA VAL A 162 5.61 18.87 15.26
C VAL A 162 6.49 19.39 16.37
N TYR A 163 7.78 19.15 16.23
CA TYR A 163 8.81 19.59 17.17
C TYR A 163 9.78 20.52 16.45
N ALA A 164 10.12 21.62 17.09
CA ALA A 164 11.29 22.42 16.78
C ALA A 164 12.30 22.27 17.90
N VAL A 165 13.50 21.85 17.56
CA VAL A 165 14.58 21.65 18.53
C VAL A 165 15.80 22.47 18.16
N GLU A 166 16.50 22.97 19.17
CA GLU A 166 17.82 23.57 19.02
C GLU A 166 18.82 22.50 18.52
N PRO A 167 19.98 22.86 17.98
CA PRO A 167 20.96 21.89 17.51
C PRO A 167 21.36 20.82 18.53
N ASP A 168 21.33 21.13 19.82
CA ASP A 168 21.62 20.18 20.91
C ASP A 168 20.41 19.33 21.34
N GLY A 169 19.27 19.49 20.65
CA GLY A 169 18.02 18.78 20.93
C GLY A 169 17.16 19.40 22.03
N THR A 170 17.49 20.55 22.55
CA THR A 170 16.59 21.29 23.47
C THR A 170 15.33 21.65 22.70
N VAL A 171 14.17 21.26 23.24
CA VAL A 171 12.87 21.56 22.60
C VAL A 171 12.59 23.05 22.76
N ALA A 172 12.52 23.75 21.63
CA ALA A 172 12.15 25.17 21.59
C ALA A 172 10.64 25.33 21.67
N TRP A 173 9.91 24.57 20.85
CA TRP A 173 8.45 24.52 20.90
C TRP A 173 7.92 23.22 20.29
N THR A 174 6.65 22.92 20.60
CA THR A 174 5.88 21.86 19.98
C THR A 174 4.56 22.40 19.46
N TRP A 175 4.03 21.76 18.42
CA TRP A 175 2.73 22.09 17.85
C TRP A 175 1.96 20.82 17.49
N ASP A 176 0.68 20.77 17.85
CA ASP A 176 -0.16 19.60 17.67
C ASP A 176 -1.27 19.87 16.67
N PHE A 177 -1.14 19.29 15.47
CA PHE A 177 -2.13 19.44 14.40
C PHE A 177 -3.53 18.98 14.83
N VAL A 178 -3.65 17.88 15.55
CA VAL A 178 -4.95 17.32 15.97
C VAL A 178 -5.66 18.29 16.90
N LYS A 179 -4.92 18.84 17.85
CA LYS A 179 -5.45 19.80 18.82
C LYS A 179 -5.75 21.15 18.16
N GLU A 180 -4.81 21.67 17.37
CA GLU A 180 -4.88 23.02 16.83
C GLU A 180 -5.77 23.14 15.59
N VAL A 181 -5.83 22.12 14.76
CA VAL A 181 -6.57 22.16 13.48
C VAL A 181 -7.82 21.29 13.50
N VAL A 182 -7.69 20.02 13.93
CA VAL A 182 -8.82 19.09 13.96
C VAL A 182 -9.77 19.39 15.13
N LYS A 183 -9.29 20.11 16.16
CA LYS A 183 -10.03 20.48 17.37
C LYS A 183 -10.59 19.25 18.11
N PHE A 184 -9.78 18.20 18.19
CA PHE A 184 -10.08 17.01 18.94
C PHE A 184 -9.22 16.97 20.21
N ASP A 185 -9.89 16.83 21.35
CA ASP A 185 -9.25 16.72 22.67
C ASP A 185 -9.45 15.30 23.19
N GLY A 186 -8.39 14.51 23.09
CA GLY A 186 -8.40 13.09 23.46
C GLY A 186 -7.27 12.31 22.81
N ASN A 187 -7.27 11.02 23.05
CA ASN A 187 -6.32 10.12 22.43
C ASN A 187 -6.69 9.89 20.96
N ARG A 188 -5.89 10.48 20.06
CA ARG A 188 -6.09 10.39 18.59
C ARG A 188 -6.07 8.97 18.04
N TRP A 189 -5.54 8.02 18.79
CA TRP A 189 -5.45 6.60 18.41
C TRP A 189 -6.57 5.75 19.01
N SER A 190 -7.48 6.33 19.79
CA SER A 190 -8.63 5.63 20.39
C SER A 190 -9.89 5.81 19.56
N GLY A 191 -10.35 4.73 18.93
CA GLY A 191 -11.61 4.73 18.18
C GLY A 191 -12.83 5.02 19.06
N GLU A 192 -12.80 4.59 20.31
CA GLU A 192 -13.87 4.84 21.27
C GLU A 192 -13.99 6.32 21.64
N GLU A 193 -12.85 7.03 21.82
CA GLU A 193 -12.86 8.46 22.11
C GLU A 193 -13.34 9.28 20.91
N TRP A 194 -12.92 8.91 19.69
CA TRP A 194 -13.48 9.52 18.49
C TRP A 194 -14.99 9.29 18.36
N LEU A 195 -15.46 8.08 18.60
CA LEU A 195 -16.88 7.76 18.54
C LEU A 195 -17.71 8.53 19.58
N ALA A 196 -17.13 8.75 20.77
CA ALA A 196 -17.79 9.52 21.86
C ALA A 196 -17.92 11.00 21.51
N GLN A 197 -16.95 11.60 20.83
CA GLN A 197 -16.93 13.03 20.51
C GLN A 197 -17.52 13.36 19.15
N ARG A 198 -17.44 12.45 18.19
CA ARG A 198 -17.89 12.63 16.81
C ARG A 198 -18.82 11.52 16.39
N LYS A 199 -19.84 11.87 15.62
CA LYS A 199 -20.78 10.91 15.03
C LYS A 199 -20.27 10.38 13.68
N ASP A 200 -19.35 11.08 13.05
CA ASP A 200 -18.72 10.72 11.79
C ASP A 200 -17.51 9.82 12.00
N ARG A 201 -17.15 9.10 10.97
CA ARG A 201 -15.97 8.24 10.98
C ARG A 201 -14.69 9.04 10.90
N VAL A 202 -13.70 8.57 11.62
CA VAL A 202 -12.36 9.14 11.61
C VAL A 202 -11.39 8.14 10.99
N THR A 203 -10.67 8.62 10.00
CA THR A 203 -9.53 7.92 9.45
C THR A 203 -8.29 8.76 9.68
N TRP A 204 -7.19 8.14 10.03
CA TRP A 204 -5.99 8.93 10.31
C TRP A 204 -5.38 9.55 9.05
N ARG A 205 -5.45 8.85 7.89
CA ARG A 205 -4.99 9.44 6.63
C ARG A 205 -5.63 10.81 6.36
N ASP A 206 -6.96 10.86 6.46
CA ASP A 206 -7.73 12.03 6.08
C ASP A 206 -7.75 13.11 7.15
N HIS A 207 -7.60 12.74 8.42
CA HIS A 207 -7.82 13.63 9.54
C HIS A 207 -6.56 14.17 10.18
N PHE A 208 -5.48 13.36 10.33
CA PHE A 208 -4.34 13.84 11.10
C PHE A 208 -2.96 13.25 10.75
N VAL A 209 -2.83 12.11 10.12
CA VAL A 209 -1.53 11.46 9.97
C VAL A 209 -0.50 12.30 9.22
N CYS A 210 0.73 12.39 9.76
CA CYS A 210 1.92 12.89 9.10
C CYS A 210 2.92 11.73 8.90
N SER A 211 2.87 11.09 7.75
CA SER A 211 3.68 9.91 7.43
C SER A 211 4.84 10.21 6.47
N ARG A 212 5.05 11.46 6.13
CA ARG A 212 6.01 11.93 5.12
C ARG A 212 6.90 13.02 5.67
N ASP A 213 7.93 13.31 4.91
CA ASP A 213 8.97 14.25 5.31
C ASP A 213 8.46 15.69 5.24
N LEU A 214 8.88 16.49 6.21
CA LEU A 214 8.73 17.94 6.19
C LEU A 214 9.70 18.54 5.18
N CYS A 215 9.32 19.71 4.61
CA CYS A 215 10.28 20.56 3.92
C CYS A 215 10.23 21.99 4.52
N LEU A 216 11.28 22.78 4.32
CA LEU A 216 11.38 24.11 4.85
C LEU A 216 11.54 25.14 3.73
N ILE A 217 10.84 26.27 3.85
CA ILE A 217 11.01 27.46 3.00
C ILE A 217 11.41 28.60 3.93
N GLY A 218 12.71 28.85 4.05
CA GLY A 218 13.23 29.78 5.05
C GLY A 218 12.92 29.33 6.47
N LYS A 219 12.12 30.10 7.20
CA LYS A 219 11.63 29.75 8.55
C LYS A 219 10.22 29.13 8.55
N THR A 220 9.62 28.92 7.39
CA THR A 220 8.31 28.26 7.28
C THR A 220 8.49 26.75 7.17
N VAL A 221 7.92 26.01 8.11
CA VAL A 221 7.85 24.54 8.11
C VAL A 221 6.62 24.12 7.30
N VAL A 222 6.82 23.31 6.29
CA VAL A 222 5.75 22.78 5.45
C VAL A 222 5.47 21.33 5.83
N ILE A 223 4.25 21.06 6.30
CA ILE A 223 3.90 19.80 6.97
C ILE A 223 2.79 19.09 6.20
N PRO A 224 2.99 17.86 5.71
CA PRO A 224 1.94 17.05 5.11
C PRO A 224 1.16 16.32 6.23
N ALA A 225 0.00 16.82 6.62
CA ALA A 225 -0.80 16.24 7.69
C ALA A 225 -2.28 16.13 7.32
N GLY A 226 -2.88 14.97 7.52
CA GLY A 226 -4.31 14.74 7.35
C GLY A 226 -4.86 15.18 5.99
N GLY A 227 -4.19 14.82 4.89
CA GLY A 227 -4.60 15.20 3.54
C GLY A 227 -4.43 16.69 3.21
N ARG A 228 -3.74 17.44 4.06
CA ARG A 228 -3.49 18.88 3.93
C ARG A 228 -2.00 19.18 3.90
N THR A 229 -1.66 20.35 3.40
CA THR A 229 -0.30 20.90 3.52
C THR A 229 -0.38 22.13 4.45
N VAL A 230 0.27 22.06 5.59
CA VAL A 230 0.26 23.10 6.60
C VAL A 230 1.52 23.93 6.48
N PHE A 231 1.40 25.24 6.47
CA PHE A 231 2.50 26.21 6.50
C PHE A 231 2.53 26.83 7.90
N LEU A 232 3.59 26.50 8.63
CA LEU A 232 3.78 26.89 10.02
C LEU A 232 5.07 27.71 10.14
N ASP A 233 4.96 28.97 10.51
CA ASP A 233 6.12 29.84 10.68
C ASP A 233 6.75 29.64 12.05
N ASP A 234 8.06 29.55 12.10
CA ASP A 234 8.83 29.64 13.37
C ASP A 234 9.01 31.10 13.75
N ALA A 235 8.20 31.55 14.71
CA ALA A 235 8.25 32.91 15.23
C ALA A 235 9.26 33.11 16.41
N GLY A 236 10.09 32.07 16.64
CA GLY A 236 11.13 32.07 17.66
C GLY A 236 10.73 31.22 18.86
N ASP A 237 9.97 31.73 19.80
CA ASP A 237 9.54 31.04 21.03
C ASP A 237 8.24 30.24 20.88
N HIS A 238 7.53 30.43 19.77
CA HIS A 238 6.29 29.73 19.45
C HIS A 238 6.11 29.57 17.93
N PRO A 239 5.35 28.55 17.50
CA PRO A 239 4.94 28.42 16.12
C PRO A 239 3.72 29.31 15.83
N GLN A 240 3.67 29.85 14.61
CA GLN A 240 2.52 30.59 14.12
C GLN A 240 1.93 29.90 12.90
N LEU A 241 0.69 29.41 13.00
CA LEU A 241 -0.02 28.88 11.85
C LEU A 241 -0.27 29.99 10.84
N ARG A 242 0.34 29.87 9.67
CA ARG A 242 0.23 30.84 8.61
C ARG A 242 -0.97 30.56 7.74
N VAL A 243 -1.01 29.37 7.13
CA VAL A 243 -2.10 28.95 6.26
C VAL A 243 -2.13 27.44 6.10
N ILE A 244 -3.30 26.88 5.77
CA ILE A 244 -3.48 25.47 5.46
C ILE A 244 -3.89 25.37 3.99
N GLY A 245 -3.04 24.72 3.19
CA GLY A 245 -3.36 24.34 1.82
C GLY A 245 -4.17 23.05 1.79
N GLN A 246 -5.37 23.16 1.24
CA GLN A 246 -6.18 21.99 0.97
C GLN A 246 -6.13 21.72 -0.53
N ILE A 247 -5.70 20.51 -0.88
CA ILE A 247 -5.72 20.06 -2.26
C ILE A 247 -7.18 19.83 -2.65
N PRO A 248 -7.68 20.42 -3.75
CA PRO A 248 -9.06 20.28 -4.16
C PRO A 248 -9.38 18.80 -4.40
N ALA A 249 -10.39 18.27 -3.70
CA ALA A 249 -10.96 16.98 -4.07
C ALA A 249 -11.67 17.14 -5.42
N TYR A 250 -11.55 16.13 -6.27
CA TYR A 250 -12.15 16.18 -7.62
C TYR A 250 -13.67 16.40 -7.63
N ASP A 251 -14.34 15.97 -6.56
CA ASP A 251 -15.80 16.08 -6.40
C ASP A 251 -16.22 16.66 -5.04
N GLY A 252 -15.28 17.21 -4.29
CA GLY A 252 -15.54 17.81 -2.98
C GLY A 252 -15.82 16.83 -1.84
N SER A 253 -15.84 15.53 -2.07
CA SER A 253 -16.33 14.54 -1.10
C SER A 253 -15.26 13.84 -0.28
N GLU A 254 -13.98 13.86 -0.67
CA GLU A 254 -12.90 13.14 0.02
C GLU A 254 -11.60 13.92 0.01
N PHE A 255 -10.88 13.91 1.14
CA PHE A 255 -9.53 14.44 1.20
C PHE A 255 -8.56 13.50 0.47
N PRO A 256 -7.73 14.01 -0.45
CA PRO A 256 -6.70 13.21 -1.05
C PRO A 256 -5.61 12.86 -0.04
N ALA A 257 -5.01 11.68 -0.18
CA ALA A 257 -3.79 11.37 0.56
C ALA A 257 -2.62 12.14 -0.01
N THR A 258 -1.93 12.89 0.83
CA THR A 258 -0.67 13.54 0.47
C THR A 258 0.48 12.58 0.68
N PHE A 259 1.31 12.44 -0.34
CA PHE A 259 2.51 11.63 -0.30
C PHE A 259 3.76 12.52 -0.24
N GLY A 260 4.84 12.13 -0.92
CA GLY A 260 6.04 12.91 -0.90
C GLY A 260 5.83 14.35 -1.35
N GLN A 261 6.46 15.26 -0.63
CA GLN A 261 6.51 16.68 -0.96
C GLN A 261 7.94 17.16 -1.07
N SER A 262 8.14 18.19 -1.87
CA SER A 262 9.40 18.92 -2.04
C SER A 262 9.11 20.37 -2.37
N ALA A 263 10.09 21.24 -2.20
CA ALA A 263 9.97 22.64 -2.60
C ALA A 263 11.10 23.05 -3.53
N ASP A 264 10.89 24.09 -4.33
CA ASP A 264 11.92 24.72 -5.12
C ASP A 264 12.47 25.99 -4.43
N GLU A 265 13.51 26.56 -5.02
CA GLU A 265 14.16 27.77 -4.51
C GLU A 265 13.27 29.03 -4.58
N ALA A 266 12.23 28.99 -5.42
CA ALA A 266 11.23 30.06 -5.50
C ALA A 266 10.15 29.95 -4.41
N GLY A 267 10.16 28.88 -3.61
CA GLY A 267 9.19 28.62 -2.54
C GLY A 267 7.90 27.95 -3.01
N ASN A 268 7.88 27.40 -4.23
CA ASN A 268 6.77 26.55 -4.66
C ASN A 268 6.88 25.17 -4.04
N VAL A 269 5.80 24.63 -3.52
CA VAL A 269 5.73 23.28 -2.92
C VAL A 269 5.08 22.34 -3.92
N TYR A 270 5.76 21.26 -4.24
CA TYR A 270 5.28 20.21 -5.13
C TYR A 270 4.80 19.03 -4.29
N VAL A 271 3.51 18.73 -4.37
CA VAL A 271 2.86 17.69 -3.57
C VAL A 271 2.35 16.59 -4.46
N GLN A 272 2.89 15.39 -4.30
CA GLN A 272 2.33 14.19 -4.89
C GLN A 272 1.10 13.78 -4.10
N TRP A 273 -0.05 13.61 -4.75
CA TRP A 273 -1.26 13.15 -4.07
C TRP A 273 -2.06 12.17 -4.92
N HIS A 274 -2.84 11.34 -4.23
CA HIS A 274 -3.77 10.40 -4.84
C HIS A 274 -5.07 10.32 -4.04
N ARG A 275 -6.14 10.00 -4.74
CA ARG A 275 -7.41 9.58 -4.16
C ARG A 275 -7.50 8.05 -4.16
N ARG A 276 -8.47 7.55 -3.42
CA ARG A 276 -8.80 6.14 -3.35
C ARG A 276 -9.08 5.48 -4.70
N ASP A 277 -9.68 6.21 -5.63
CA ASP A 277 -10.03 5.78 -6.98
C ASP A 277 -8.85 5.88 -7.98
N ASN A 278 -7.64 6.06 -7.47
CA ASN A 278 -6.38 6.23 -8.20
C ASN A 278 -6.27 7.55 -8.99
N ALA A 279 -7.25 8.44 -8.91
CA ALA A 279 -7.04 9.79 -9.43
C ALA A 279 -5.96 10.49 -8.61
N GLY A 280 -5.08 11.21 -9.28
CA GLY A 280 -4.01 11.95 -8.63
C GLY A 280 -3.16 12.75 -9.59
N ARG A 281 -2.32 13.60 -9.05
CA ARG A 281 -1.34 14.40 -9.80
C ARG A 281 -0.29 14.98 -8.88
N VAL A 282 0.67 15.69 -9.43
CA VAL A 282 1.58 16.56 -8.69
C VAL A 282 0.99 17.96 -8.66
N GLU A 283 0.59 18.43 -7.50
CA GLU A 283 0.09 19.78 -7.24
C GLU A 283 1.25 20.71 -6.99
N ILE A 284 1.11 21.97 -7.39
CA ILE A 284 2.05 23.06 -7.09
C ILE A 284 1.30 24.04 -6.19
N LEU A 285 1.80 24.20 -4.97
CA LEU A 285 1.27 25.17 -4.01
C LEU A 285 2.22 26.36 -3.95
N LYS A 286 1.72 27.53 -4.30
CA LYS A 286 2.46 28.79 -4.27
C LYS A 286 1.96 29.63 -3.11
N LEU A 287 2.84 29.88 -2.15
CA LEU A 287 2.51 30.70 -1.00
C LEU A 287 2.59 32.18 -1.37
N ASN A 288 1.45 32.87 -1.34
CA ASN A 288 1.36 34.31 -1.59
C ASN A 288 0.82 35.01 -0.34
N LYS A 289 1.72 35.57 0.49
CA LYS A 289 1.42 36.07 1.84
C LYS A 289 0.74 34.99 2.70
N ASP A 290 -0.55 35.16 2.97
CA ASP A 290 -1.35 34.24 3.80
C ASP A 290 -2.37 33.45 2.96
N ALA A 291 -2.20 33.43 1.65
CA ALA A 291 -3.03 32.67 0.72
C ALA A 291 -2.19 31.67 -0.08
N ILE A 292 -2.82 30.62 -0.55
CA ILE A 292 -2.20 29.60 -1.41
C ILE A 292 -2.86 29.67 -2.78
N GLU A 293 -2.03 29.88 -3.79
CA GLU A 293 -2.41 29.67 -5.18
C GLU A 293 -2.05 28.23 -5.55
N THR A 294 -2.95 27.53 -6.21
CA THR A 294 -2.74 26.15 -6.65
C THR A 294 -2.62 26.05 -8.16
N ASP A 295 -1.66 25.27 -8.59
CA ASP A 295 -1.45 24.87 -9.97
C ASP A 295 -1.05 23.38 -9.96
N PHE A 296 -0.78 22.77 -11.09
CA PHE A 296 -0.32 21.38 -11.14
C PHE A 296 0.67 21.14 -12.27
N VAL A 297 1.48 20.11 -12.10
CA VAL A 297 2.45 19.67 -13.13
C VAL A 297 1.70 18.94 -14.22
N LYS A 298 1.69 19.50 -15.42
CA LYS A 298 1.04 18.90 -16.59
C LYS A 298 1.58 17.52 -16.92
N GLY A 299 0.72 16.65 -17.44
CA GLY A 299 1.09 15.27 -17.76
C GLY A 299 1.26 14.34 -16.56
N THR A 300 1.00 14.82 -15.33
CA THR A 300 1.04 13.97 -14.13
C THR A 300 -0.33 13.43 -13.72
N GLN A 301 -1.40 13.88 -14.35
CA GLN A 301 -2.77 13.54 -14.03
C GLN A 301 -3.01 12.05 -14.31
N THR A 302 -3.62 11.38 -13.32
CA THR A 302 -4.25 10.07 -13.49
C THR A 302 -5.76 10.27 -13.44
N ALA A 303 -6.48 9.69 -14.40
CA ALA A 303 -7.93 9.81 -14.45
C ALA A 303 -8.61 8.87 -13.43
N ILE A 304 -9.83 9.23 -13.05
CA ILE A 304 -10.69 8.44 -12.17
C ILE A 304 -10.94 7.07 -12.82
N HIS A 305 -10.86 6.03 -12.01
CA HIS A 305 -11.10 4.63 -12.40
C HIS A 305 -10.18 4.07 -13.49
N LEU A 306 -9.19 4.80 -13.94
CA LEU A 306 -8.14 4.18 -14.74
C LEU A 306 -7.22 3.38 -13.81
N PRO A 307 -6.77 2.20 -14.20
CA PRO A 307 -5.80 1.43 -13.44
C PRO A 307 -4.44 2.12 -13.54
N GLY A 308 -4.25 3.16 -12.74
CA GLY A 308 -2.97 3.78 -12.50
C GLY A 308 -2.38 3.24 -11.21
N LEU A 309 -1.08 3.09 -11.18
CA LEU A 309 -0.38 2.76 -9.96
C LEU A 309 -0.11 4.02 -9.16
N LEU A 310 -0.10 3.89 -7.83
CA LEU A 310 0.14 5.00 -6.93
C LEU A 310 1.62 5.36 -6.94
N SER A 311 1.94 6.64 -7.07
CA SER A 311 3.30 7.15 -6.91
C SER A 311 3.44 7.71 -5.51
N PHE A 312 4.32 7.13 -4.72
CA PHE A 312 4.51 7.46 -3.31
C PHE A 312 5.70 8.41 -3.08
N ALA A 313 6.67 8.40 -3.99
CA ALA A 313 7.92 9.14 -3.86
C ALA A 313 7.71 10.66 -4.01
N SER A 314 8.51 11.44 -3.26
CA SER A 314 8.65 12.86 -3.54
C SER A 314 9.29 13.07 -4.91
N VAL A 315 8.96 14.17 -5.54
CA VAL A 315 9.55 14.57 -6.82
C VAL A 315 10.83 15.37 -6.60
N SER A 316 11.72 15.36 -7.59
CA SER A 316 12.85 16.29 -7.62
C SER A 316 12.59 17.39 -8.63
N VAL A 317 13.05 18.60 -8.31
CA VAL A 317 12.71 19.79 -9.09
C VAL A 317 13.98 20.55 -9.49
N ARG A 318 14.09 20.90 -10.77
CA ARG A 318 15.18 21.72 -11.28
C ARG A 318 14.70 22.65 -12.39
N GLY A 319 14.82 23.97 -12.18
CA GLY A 319 14.48 24.97 -13.20
C GLY A 319 13.03 24.90 -13.67
N GLY A 320 12.10 24.44 -12.82
CA GLY A 320 10.69 24.24 -13.15
C GLY A 320 10.37 22.87 -13.75
N ASP A 321 11.36 22.11 -14.18
CA ASP A 321 11.18 20.72 -14.60
C ASP A 321 11.04 19.80 -13.38
N VAL A 322 10.10 18.85 -13.45
CA VAL A 322 9.81 17.91 -12.40
C VAL A 322 10.23 16.49 -12.80
N TYR A 323 11.06 15.87 -11.98
CA TYR A 323 11.53 14.51 -12.15
C TYR A 323 10.81 13.60 -11.16
N ARG A 324 10.09 12.63 -11.69
CA ARG A 324 9.19 11.76 -10.94
C ARG A 324 9.47 10.29 -11.26
N VAL A 325 9.53 9.46 -10.24
CA VAL A 325 9.56 8.01 -10.44
C VAL A 325 8.17 7.41 -10.38
N LYS A 326 7.99 6.33 -11.10
CA LYS A 326 6.76 5.56 -11.15
C LYS A 326 7.02 4.07 -10.89
N PRO A 327 6.12 3.38 -10.18
CA PRO A 327 6.23 1.93 -9.99
C PRO A 327 5.75 1.15 -11.22
N GLU A 328 5.38 1.82 -12.29
CA GLU A 328 4.94 1.24 -13.56
C GLU A 328 6.13 0.89 -14.43
N GLU A 329 6.20 -0.38 -14.85
CA GLU A 329 7.21 -0.79 -15.83
C GLU A 329 7.03 -0.03 -17.15
N GLY A 330 8.13 0.44 -17.69
CA GLY A 330 8.16 1.26 -18.91
C GLY A 330 8.04 2.75 -18.67
N LEU A 331 7.67 3.17 -17.46
CA LEU A 331 7.53 4.59 -17.10
C LEU A 331 8.49 5.07 -16.01
N GLY A 332 9.23 4.21 -15.37
CA GLY A 332 10.20 4.42 -14.30
C GLY A 332 10.51 5.87 -13.95
N LEU A 333 11.58 6.44 -14.45
CA LEU A 333 11.93 7.85 -14.27
C LEU A 333 11.41 8.68 -15.44
N CYS A 334 10.51 9.63 -15.13
CA CYS A 334 9.97 10.59 -16.08
C CYS A 334 10.42 12.01 -15.75
N ARG A 335 10.72 12.81 -16.78
CA ARG A 335 10.86 14.26 -16.68
C ARG A 335 9.62 14.93 -17.27
N HIS A 336 8.95 15.73 -16.45
CA HIS A 336 7.86 16.62 -16.85
C HIS A 336 8.43 18.02 -17.01
N LYS A 337 8.56 18.48 -18.24
CA LYS A 337 9.02 19.83 -18.52
C LYS A 337 7.95 20.86 -18.21
N ALA A 338 8.37 22.02 -17.75
CA ALA A 338 7.47 23.10 -17.43
C ALA A 338 6.56 23.46 -18.63
N GLY A 339 5.24 23.34 -18.43
CA GLY A 339 4.23 23.66 -19.44
C GLY A 339 3.91 22.58 -20.47
N GLU A 340 4.69 21.48 -20.55
CA GLU A 340 4.45 20.37 -21.48
C GLU A 340 3.50 19.30 -20.89
N GLU A 341 2.60 18.78 -21.72
CA GLU A 341 1.65 17.72 -21.31
C GLU A 341 2.27 16.32 -21.34
N LYS A 342 3.23 16.08 -22.22
CA LYS A 342 3.83 14.76 -22.41
C LYS A 342 5.15 14.69 -21.68
N PRO A 343 5.31 13.73 -20.73
CA PRO A 343 6.60 13.52 -20.07
C PRO A 343 7.62 12.84 -20.99
N ASP A 344 8.87 13.15 -20.78
CA ASP A 344 10.00 12.37 -21.31
C ASP A 344 10.27 11.19 -20.38
N VAL A 345 10.20 9.96 -20.88
CA VAL A 345 10.65 8.78 -20.13
C VAL A 345 12.16 8.68 -20.28
N LEU A 346 12.88 8.99 -19.20
CA LEU A 346 14.35 8.97 -19.19
C LEU A 346 14.89 7.55 -18.93
N CYS A 347 14.18 6.76 -18.10
CA CYS A 347 14.54 5.38 -17.83
C CYS A 347 13.29 4.56 -17.50
N PRO A 348 13.06 3.38 -18.11
CA PRO A 348 11.82 2.63 -17.96
C PRO A 348 11.72 1.83 -16.65
N ALA A 349 12.79 1.69 -15.88
CA ALA A 349 12.85 0.80 -14.71
C ALA A 349 11.97 1.29 -13.55
N ALA A 350 11.02 0.46 -13.15
CA ALA A 350 10.02 0.75 -12.10
C ALA A 350 10.67 1.10 -10.75
N SER A 351 10.14 2.13 -10.08
CA SER A 351 10.72 2.64 -8.83
C SER A 351 9.68 3.28 -7.91
N ILE A 352 9.98 3.23 -6.61
CA ILE A 352 9.35 4.03 -5.54
C ILE A 352 10.40 4.87 -4.79
N CYS A 353 11.64 4.90 -5.26
CA CYS A 353 12.75 5.63 -4.69
C CYS A 353 12.77 7.07 -5.22
N PRO A 354 12.68 8.12 -4.38
CA PRO A 354 12.83 9.49 -4.82
C PRO A 354 14.12 9.72 -5.59
N PRO A 355 14.10 10.34 -6.79
CA PRO A 355 15.31 10.55 -7.57
C PRO A 355 16.17 11.67 -6.97
N VAL A 356 17.46 11.63 -7.26
CA VAL A 356 18.43 12.67 -6.91
C VAL A 356 19.06 13.20 -8.20
N LEU A 357 19.09 14.51 -8.35
CA LEU A 357 19.64 15.18 -9.52
C LEU A 357 21.03 15.76 -9.19
N THR A 358 22.06 15.23 -9.83
CA THR A 358 23.40 15.84 -9.86
C THR A 358 23.53 16.81 -11.03
N ARG A 359 24.71 17.38 -11.27
CA ARG A 359 24.94 18.26 -12.41
C ARG A 359 24.43 17.64 -13.72
N ASP A 360 24.81 16.39 -13.98
CA ASP A 360 24.68 15.75 -15.28
C ASP A 360 23.76 14.52 -15.29
N HIS A 361 23.38 14.02 -14.11
CA HIS A 361 22.64 12.75 -13.99
C HIS A 361 21.47 12.84 -13.00
N ALA A 362 20.43 12.05 -13.26
CA ALA A 362 19.44 11.64 -12.27
C ALA A 362 19.81 10.24 -11.75
N ILE A 363 19.75 10.06 -10.43
CA ILE A 363 20.15 8.81 -9.78
C ILE A 363 19.00 8.30 -8.93
N TYR A 364 18.63 7.03 -9.09
CA TYR A 364 17.55 6.43 -8.30
C TYR A 364 17.69 4.92 -8.18
N GLY A 365 17.06 4.34 -7.16
CA GLY A 365 16.98 2.90 -6.95
C GLY A 365 15.75 2.28 -7.61
N GLY A 366 15.91 1.10 -8.20
CA GLY A 366 14.85 0.33 -8.82
C GLY A 366 14.24 -0.74 -7.90
N LEU A 367 13.01 -1.13 -8.18
CA LEU A 367 12.35 -2.26 -7.54
C LEU A 367 12.97 -3.60 -7.95
N ASP A 368 13.74 -3.63 -9.02
CA ASP A 368 14.51 -4.78 -9.51
C ASP A 368 15.87 -4.97 -8.82
N GLY A 369 16.17 -4.16 -7.80
CA GLY A 369 17.42 -4.22 -7.05
C GLY A 369 18.61 -3.61 -7.77
N LYS A 370 18.38 -2.73 -8.73
CA LYS A 370 19.44 -1.99 -9.41
C LYS A 370 19.43 -0.51 -9.05
N LEU A 371 20.61 0.06 -8.99
CA LEU A 371 20.82 1.50 -9.01
C LEU A 371 20.91 1.96 -10.47
N TYR A 372 20.25 3.05 -10.82
CA TYR A 372 20.28 3.67 -12.13
C TYR A 372 20.91 5.05 -12.06
N VAL A 373 21.86 5.29 -12.95
CA VAL A 373 22.50 6.60 -13.18
C VAL A 373 22.13 7.03 -14.60
N VAL A 374 21.22 7.96 -14.71
CA VAL A 374 20.54 8.35 -15.95
C VAL A 374 21.03 9.72 -16.36
N PRO A 375 21.63 9.90 -17.54
CA PRO A 375 22.06 11.22 -18.00
C PRO A 375 20.84 12.14 -18.21
N LEU A 376 20.94 13.40 -17.75
CA LEU A 376 19.89 14.42 -17.92
C LEU A 376 19.81 14.97 -19.33
N THR A 377 20.85 14.77 -20.10
CA THR A 377 20.94 15.09 -21.51
C THR A 377 21.03 13.81 -22.35
N SER A 378 21.67 13.81 -23.49
CA SER A 378 21.92 12.61 -24.27
C SER A 378 23.03 11.75 -23.63
N GLY A 379 22.87 10.45 -23.64
CA GLY A 379 23.86 9.51 -23.14
C GLY A 379 23.25 8.16 -22.81
N GLU A 380 24.09 7.20 -22.44
CA GLU A 380 23.67 5.87 -22.06
C GLU A 380 23.40 5.80 -20.55
N THR A 381 22.29 5.18 -20.18
CA THR A 381 21.94 4.91 -18.77
C THR A 381 22.86 3.83 -18.23
N PHE A 382 23.55 4.13 -17.16
CA PHE A 382 24.32 3.15 -16.41
C PHE A 382 23.46 2.49 -15.34
N SER A 383 23.62 1.18 -15.13
CA SER A 383 22.97 0.48 -14.03
C SER A 383 23.94 -0.42 -13.26
N PHE A 384 23.73 -0.51 -11.94
CA PHE A 384 24.50 -1.36 -11.05
C PHE A 384 23.55 -2.27 -10.28
N ALA A 385 23.71 -3.59 -10.38
CA ALA A 385 22.90 -4.56 -9.66
C ALA A 385 23.46 -4.81 -8.25
N THR A 386 22.58 -4.78 -7.23
CA THR A 386 22.93 -5.19 -5.86
C THR A 386 23.18 -6.70 -5.77
N ALA A 387 23.79 -7.15 -4.68
CA ALA A 387 24.19 -8.53 -4.53
C ALA A 387 23.03 -9.53 -4.55
N PHE A 388 21.90 -9.14 -3.94
CA PHE A 388 20.78 -10.05 -3.74
C PHE A 388 19.51 -9.67 -4.52
N GLY A 389 19.56 -8.64 -5.34
CA GLY A 389 18.42 -8.17 -6.13
C GLY A 389 17.27 -7.66 -5.27
N ALA A 390 17.52 -7.30 -4.03
CA ALA A 390 16.52 -6.66 -3.19
C ALA A 390 16.34 -5.19 -3.60
N PRO A 391 15.12 -4.65 -3.53
CA PRO A 391 14.84 -3.27 -3.94
C PRO A 391 15.71 -2.23 -3.26
N ILE A 392 15.93 -1.14 -3.97
CA ILE A 392 16.52 0.09 -3.45
C ILE A 392 15.38 1.10 -3.36
N THR A 393 14.89 1.34 -2.14
CA THR A 393 13.72 2.19 -1.90
C THR A 393 14.05 3.52 -1.23
N ALA A 394 15.22 3.62 -0.61
CA ALA A 394 15.73 4.84 -0.01
C ALA A 394 16.46 5.72 -1.04
N PRO A 395 16.30 7.07 -0.99
CA PRO A 395 17.11 7.98 -1.79
C PRO A 395 18.60 7.80 -1.55
N VAL A 396 19.40 8.01 -2.59
CA VAL A 396 20.85 7.96 -2.49
C VAL A 396 21.40 9.25 -1.86
N ALA A 397 22.63 9.15 -1.33
CA ALA A 397 23.45 10.32 -1.05
C ALA A 397 24.57 10.43 -2.08
N VAL A 398 24.93 11.66 -2.47
CA VAL A 398 26.01 11.93 -3.41
C VAL A 398 26.97 12.92 -2.78
N ALA A 399 28.19 12.49 -2.50
CA ALA A 399 29.23 13.34 -1.91
C ALA A 399 30.61 12.92 -2.40
N GLY A 400 31.51 13.88 -2.66
CA GLY A 400 32.88 13.62 -3.10
C GLY A 400 32.96 12.78 -4.39
N GLY A 401 32.02 12.92 -5.31
CA GLY A 401 31.95 12.15 -6.55
C GLY A 401 31.57 10.68 -6.37
N ARG A 402 31.12 10.28 -5.15
CA ARG A 402 30.67 8.93 -4.81
C ARG A 402 29.17 8.89 -4.61
N ILE A 403 28.57 7.73 -4.85
CA ILE A 403 27.18 7.42 -4.57
C ILE A 403 27.14 6.47 -3.37
N TYR A 404 26.37 6.81 -2.35
CA TYR A 404 26.09 5.99 -1.20
C TYR A 404 24.64 5.55 -1.26
N VAL A 405 24.39 4.25 -1.29
CA VAL A 405 23.06 3.69 -1.47
C VAL A 405 22.81 2.53 -0.53
N GLY A 406 21.73 2.63 0.24
CA GLY A 406 21.21 1.55 1.06
C GLY A 406 20.29 0.64 0.27
N SER A 407 20.37 -0.66 0.50
CA SER A 407 19.48 -1.65 -0.09
C SER A 407 18.71 -2.42 0.99
N GLU A 408 17.52 -2.92 0.62
CA GLU A 408 16.74 -3.79 1.51
C GLU A 408 17.45 -5.14 1.81
N ASP A 409 18.54 -5.45 1.11
CA ASP A 409 19.39 -6.60 1.43
C ASP A 409 20.34 -6.37 2.63
N GLY A 410 20.30 -5.18 3.21
CA GLY A 410 21.09 -4.82 4.40
C GLY A 410 22.54 -4.46 4.11
N TYR A 411 22.88 -4.13 2.87
CA TYR A 411 24.17 -3.58 2.50
C TYR A 411 24.09 -2.09 2.19
N LEU A 412 25.05 -1.35 2.70
CA LEU A 412 25.38 -0.02 2.20
C LEU A 412 26.39 -0.19 1.06
N TYR A 413 26.00 0.11 -0.16
CA TYR A 413 26.88 0.11 -1.34
C TYR A 413 27.45 1.49 -1.54
N VAL A 414 28.76 1.55 -1.80
CA VAL A 414 29.47 2.78 -2.15
C VAL A 414 30.04 2.60 -3.55
N LEU A 415 29.67 3.49 -4.46
CA LEU A 415 30.08 3.46 -5.85
C LEU A 415 30.81 4.73 -6.23
N GLY A 416 31.72 4.60 -7.17
CA GLY A 416 32.50 5.73 -7.74
C GLY A 416 33.36 5.27 -8.92
N PRO A 417 34.11 6.18 -9.56
CA PRO A 417 34.85 5.86 -10.76
C PRO A 417 36.04 4.88 -10.50
N ASP A 418 36.56 4.84 -9.29
CA ASP A 418 37.74 4.07 -8.92
C ASP A 418 37.45 2.73 -8.24
N GLY A 419 36.20 2.29 -8.23
CA GLY A 419 35.77 1.08 -7.54
C GLY A 419 36.42 -0.19 -8.12
N LYS A 420 36.91 -1.07 -7.23
CA LYS A 420 37.55 -2.35 -7.58
C LYS A 420 37.03 -3.51 -6.72
N ALA A 421 36.05 -3.27 -5.86
CA ALA A 421 35.50 -4.30 -5.00
C ALA A 421 34.60 -5.27 -5.80
N SER A 422 34.53 -6.50 -5.31
CA SER A 422 33.58 -7.50 -5.82
C SER A 422 32.30 -7.48 -4.99
N LEU A 423 31.20 -7.83 -5.64
CA LEU A 423 29.92 -8.04 -4.93
C LEU A 423 30.05 -9.16 -3.90
N PRO A 424 29.38 -9.05 -2.75
CA PRO A 424 29.23 -10.16 -1.82
C PRO A 424 28.66 -11.40 -2.52
N LYS A 425 29.13 -12.57 -2.11
CA LYS A 425 28.58 -13.83 -2.63
C LYS A 425 27.11 -13.95 -2.23
N GLN A 426 26.28 -14.31 -3.19
CA GLN A 426 24.88 -14.62 -2.95
C GLN A 426 24.78 -15.92 -2.16
N ASP A 427 24.58 -15.81 -0.87
CA ASP A 427 24.32 -16.94 0.00
C ASP A 427 22.88 -16.84 0.54
N LEU A 428 22.01 -17.68 -0.02
CA LEU A 428 20.59 -17.72 0.40
C LEU A 428 20.43 -18.19 1.85
N GLU A 429 21.38 -18.97 2.38
CA GLU A 429 21.36 -19.37 3.78
C GLU A 429 21.70 -18.19 4.70
N VAL A 430 22.64 -17.32 4.30
CA VAL A 430 22.88 -16.05 5.00
C VAL A 430 21.64 -15.15 4.97
N TRP A 431 20.92 -15.13 3.86
CA TRP A 431 19.66 -14.39 3.75
C TRP A 431 18.58 -14.94 4.71
N LYS A 432 18.43 -16.28 4.82
CA LYS A 432 17.53 -16.92 5.79
C LYS A 432 17.89 -16.58 7.23
N VAL A 433 19.17 -16.55 7.57
CA VAL A 433 19.66 -16.21 8.91
C VAL A 433 19.39 -14.75 9.27
N ARG A 434 19.41 -13.84 8.27
CA ARG A 434 19.13 -12.41 8.46
C ARG A 434 17.66 -12.09 8.71
N SER A 435 16.75 -13.03 8.41
CA SER A 435 15.31 -12.80 8.55
C SER A 435 14.61 -13.88 9.41
N PRO A 436 15.17 -14.27 10.58
CA PRO A 436 14.48 -15.19 11.47
C PRO A 436 13.21 -14.53 12.01
N LEU A 437 12.17 -15.31 12.26
CA LEU A 437 11.04 -14.85 13.05
C LEU A 437 11.50 -14.70 14.50
N THR A 438 11.23 -13.54 15.07
CA THR A 438 11.61 -13.20 16.46
C THR A 438 10.41 -13.04 17.38
N GLY A 439 9.21 -12.91 16.79
CA GLY A 439 7.98 -12.67 17.52
C GLY A 439 7.32 -13.95 18.06
N ARG A 440 6.34 -13.73 18.94
CA ARG A 440 5.55 -14.81 19.58
C ARG A 440 4.61 -15.51 18.64
N LEU A 441 4.36 -14.96 17.45
CA LEU A 441 3.45 -15.51 16.45
C LEU A 441 4.15 -16.40 15.42
N ALA A 442 5.39 -16.84 15.69
CA ALA A 442 6.13 -17.71 14.77
C ALA A 442 5.38 -19.04 14.48
N ASP A 443 4.72 -19.62 15.49
CA ASP A 443 3.92 -20.85 15.39
C ASP A 443 2.42 -20.51 15.47
N ALA A 444 1.95 -19.69 14.55
CA ALA A 444 0.59 -19.18 14.55
C ALA A 444 -0.45 -20.32 14.39
N LYS A 445 -1.41 -20.39 15.34
CA LYS A 445 -2.44 -21.41 15.39
C LYS A 445 -3.67 -21.06 14.54
N PHE A 446 -4.01 -19.77 14.51
CA PHE A 446 -5.21 -19.28 13.81
C PHE A 446 -4.77 -18.40 12.65
N ASP A 447 -4.19 -19.02 11.64
CA ASP A 447 -3.77 -18.33 10.44
C ASP A 447 -4.98 -17.91 9.59
N TRP A 448 -4.81 -16.83 8.81
CA TRP A 448 -5.74 -16.36 7.81
C TRP A 448 -5.09 -16.56 6.44
N TYR A 449 -5.11 -17.79 5.97
CA TYR A 449 -4.21 -18.23 4.89
C TYR A 449 -4.73 -17.98 3.47
N THR A 450 -6.00 -17.56 3.31
CA THR A 450 -6.58 -17.12 2.03
C THR A 450 -7.17 -15.72 2.14
N ASN A 451 -7.53 -15.12 1.02
CA ASN A 451 -8.24 -13.83 1.00
C ASN A 451 -9.56 -13.84 1.80
N TYR A 452 -10.18 -15.00 1.94
CA TYR A 452 -11.45 -15.20 2.69
C TYR A 452 -11.28 -16.01 3.98
N GLY A 453 -10.07 -16.10 4.49
CA GLY A 453 -9.74 -16.75 5.76
C GLY A 453 -9.46 -18.24 5.64
N ASP A 454 -10.37 -18.98 5.08
CA ASP A 454 -10.31 -20.43 4.95
C ASP A 454 -10.68 -20.92 3.53
N PHE A 455 -10.55 -22.22 3.30
CA PHE A 455 -10.90 -22.81 1.99
C PHE A 455 -12.43 -22.87 1.73
N GLY A 456 -13.25 -22.76 2.76
CA GLY A 456 -14.68 -22.59 2.61
C GLY A 456 -15.08 -21.19 2.14
N GLY A 457 -14.15 -20.26 2.18
CA GLY A 457 -14.41 -18.86 1.81
C GLY A 457 -15.35 -18.16 2.80
N THR A 458 -15.28 -18.52 4.07
CA THR A 458 -16.29 -18.09 5.06
C THR A 458 -16.08 -16.67 5.56
N ASN A 459 -14.89 -16.11 5.43
CA ASN A 459 -14.52 -14.80 5.95
C ASN A 459 -14.88 -14.63 7.44
N SER A 460 -14.78 -15.69 8.18
CA SER A 460 -15.11 -15.78 9.60
C SER A 460 -14.05 -16.53 10.39
N ASN A 461 -14.00 -16.30 11.68
CA ASN A 461 -13.14 -17.03 12.60
C ASN A 461 -13.74 -17.13 14.00
N ALA A 462 -13.18 -18.01 14.82
CA ALA A 462 -13.61 -18.29 16.19
C ALA A 462 -12.72 -17.62 17.25
N GLN A 463 -11.94 -16.59 16.92
CA GLN A 463 -10.95 -16.03 17.84
C GLN A 463 -11.52 -15.07 18.90
N GLY A 464 -12.84 -14.78 18.84
CA GLY A 464 -13.47 -13.92 19.83
C GLY A 464 -13.04 -12.45 19.70
N LEU A 465 -13.03 -11.93 18.49
CA LEU A 465 -12.85 -10.50 18.21
C LEU A 465 -13.80 -9.66 19.04
N LYS A 466 -13.31 -8.69 19.81
CA LYS A 466 -14.14 -7.75 20.58
C LYS A 466 -13.37 -6.47 20.91
N PRO A 467 -14.05 -5.33 21.17
CA PRO A 467 -13.38 -4.12 21.62
C PRO A 467 -12.77 -4.27 23.03
N PRO A 468 -11.84 -3.37 23.45
CA PRO A 468 -11.30 -2.25 22.70
C PRO A 468 -10.26 -2.68 21.66
N LEU A 469 -10.04 -1.83 20.65
CA LEU A 469 -8.97 -1.96 19.68
C LEU A 469 -7.80 -1.06 20.08
N ARG A 470 -6.58 -1.55 19.94
CA ARG A 470 -5.36 -0.77 20.20
C ARG A 470 -4.34 -1.01 19.11
N MET A 471 -3.70 0.07 18.69
CA MET A 471 -2.62 0.02 17.72
C MET A 471 -1.43 -0.73 18.30
N ARG A 472 -0.94 -1.72 17.57
CA ARG A 472 0.28 -2.43 17.91
C ARG A 472 1.46 -1.88 17.14
N TRP A 473 1.35 -1.83 15.84
CA TRP A 473 2.35 -1.25 14.97
C TRP A 473 1.74 -0.76 13.65
N ALA A 474 2.40 0.20 13.01
CA ALA A 474 2.14 0.64 11.65
C ALA A 474 3.46 0.73 10.89
N ARG A 475 3.50 0.22 9.67
CA ARG A 475 4.70 0.19 8.82
C ARG A 475 4.39 0.75 7.45
N ARG A 476 5.23 1.66 6.99
CA ARG A 476 5.19 2.21 5.65
C ARG A 476 5.97 1.29 4.72
N LEU A 477 5.29 0.54 3.85
CA LEU A 477 5.91 -0.42 2.94
C LEU A 477 5.77 -0.06 1.47
N GLU A 478 4.86 0.84 1.16
CA GLU A 478 4.58 1.39 -0.17
C GLU A 478 4.24 0.34 -1.23
N GLY A 479 3.05 0.45 -1.77
CA GLY A 479 2.49 -0.43 -2.79
C GLY A 479 1.00 -0.22 -2.93
N THR A 480 0.48 -0.40 -4.15
CA THR A 480 -0.95 -0.31 -4.43
C THR A 480 -1.60 -1.64 -4.13
N VAL A 481 -2.34 -1.73 -3.03
CA VAL A 481 -2.98 -2.97 -2.58
C VAL A 481 -4.48 -2.94 -2.91
N LYS A 482 -5.00 -4.03 -3.41
CA LYS A 482 -6.43 -4.17 -3.77
C LYS A 482 -7.11 -5.35 -3.07
N HIS A 483 -6.36 -6.22 -2.42
CA HIS A 483 -6.89 -7.39 -1.72
C HIS A 483 -6.32 -7.52 -0.31
N LEU A 484 -7.01 -8.31 0.52
CA LEU A 484 -6.57 -8.59 1.88
C LEU A 484 -5.21 -9.29 1.87
N PRO A 485 -4.35 -9.00 2.84
CA PRO A 485 -3.18 -9.82 3.08
C PRO A 485 -3.60 -11.21 3.55
N VAL A 486 -2.67 -12.14 3.50
CA VAL A 486 -2.83 -13.47 4.10
C VAL A 486 -1.81 -13.69 5.19
N CYS A 487 -2.18 -14.44 6.20
CA CYS A 487 -1.33 -14.75 7.35
C CYS A 487 -1.06 -16.25 7.41
N GLY A 488 0.19 -16.61 7.62
CA GLY A 488 0.57 -18.00 7.79
C GLY A 488 2.01 -18.17 8.25
N GLY A 489 2.23 -19.12 9.17
CA GLY A 489 3.55 -19.44 9.70
C GLY A 489 4.26 -18.24 10.35
N GLY A 490 3.53 -17.39 11.07
CA GLY A 490 4.05 -16.18 11.72
C GLY A 490 4.32 -15.00 10.78
N ARG A 491 3.94 -15.11 9.51
CA ARG A 491 4.16 -14.08 8.48
C ARG A 491 2.85 -13.58 7.92
N LEU A 492 2.88 -12.33 7.47
CA LEU A 492 1.83 -11.70 6.69
C LEU A 492 2.38 -11.45 5.28
N TYR A 493 1.60 -11.82 4.28
CA TYR A 493 1.98 -11.67 2.87
C TYR A 493 0.99 -10.78 2.14
N SER A 494 1.50 -9.93 1.28
CA SER A 494 0.70 -9.08 0.41
C SER A 494 1.24 -9.08 -1.01
N HIS A 495 0.33 -8.99 -1.96
CA HIS A 495 0.61 -8.75 -3.37
C HIS A 495 0.13 -7.36 -3.75
N THR A 496 0.98 -6.61 -4.44
CA THR A 496 0.66 -5.27 -4.92
C THR A 496 0.39 -5.25 -6.42
N ALA A 497 -0.32 -4.26 -6.88
CA ALA A 497 -0.65 -4.10 -8.30
C ALA A 497 0.58 -3.92 -9.18
N GLU A 498 1.67 -3.41 -8.64
CA GLU A 498 2.96 -3.24 -9.31
C GLU A 498 3.69 -4.56 -9.55
N GLY A 499 3.19 -5.66 -8.98
CA GLY A 499 3.84 -6.96 -9.04
C GLY A 499 4.83 -7.21 -7.90
N GLN A 500 4.76 -6.45 -6.81
CA GLN A 500 5.52 -6.72 -5.60
C GLN A 500 4.85 -7.79 -4.77
N ILE A 501 5.64 -8.69 -4.19
CA ILE A 501 5.23 -9.57 -3.11
C ILE A 501 6.02 -9.16 -1.88
N ILE A 502 5.31 -8.94 -0.78
CA ILE A 502 5.88 -8.44 0.47
C ILE A 502 5.56 -9.45 1.56
N ALA A 503 6.57 -9.83 2.34
CA ALA A 503 6.40 -10.64 3.54
C ALA A 503 6.88 -9.86 4.76
N VAL A 504 6.03 -9.74 5.77
CA VAL A 504 6.37 -9.13 7.05
C VAL A 504 6.09 -10.11 8.19
N GLU A 505 6.80 -9.95 9.28
CA GLU A 505 6.54 -10.69 10.51
C GLU A 505 5.24 -10.21 11.16
N GLN A 506 4.33 -11.11 11.52
CA GLN A 506 3.03 -10.73 12.10
C GLN A 506 3.17 -10.00 13.43
N ASP A 507 4.13 -10.35 14.25
CA ASP A 507 4.26 -9.80 15.60
C ASP A 507 4.85 -8.39 15.61
N THR A 508 5.81 -8.11 14.74
CA THR A 508 6.58 -6.86 14.76
C THR A 508 6.31 -5.94 13.57
N GLY A 509 5.79 -6.48 12.46
CA GLY A 509 5.70 -5.78 11.18
C GLY A 509 7.04 -5.62 10.46
N ARG A 510 8.10 -6.32 10.90
CA ARG A 510 9.40 -6.28 10.24
C ARG A 510 9.30 -6.84 8.83
N LEU A 511 9.82 -6.10 7.84
CA LEU A 511 9.94 -6.58 6.47
C LEU A 511 10.98 -7.71 6.42
N LEU A 512 10.53 -8.91 6.08
CA LEU A 512 11.37 -10.09 5.99
C LEU A 512 12.00 -10.21 4.60
N TRP A 513 11.18 -10.00 3.59
CA TRP A 513 11.63 -9.95 2.20
C TRP A 513 10.59 -9.25 1.31
N ARG A 514 11.08 -8.72 0.19
CA ARG A 514 10.29 -8.16 -0.91
C ARG A 514 10.80 -8.75 -2.22
N ARG A 515 9.88 -9.10 -3.12
CA ARG A 515 10.19 -9.51 -4.50
C ARG A 515 9.36 -8.69 -5.46
N HIS A 516 9.89 -8.42 -6.63
CA HIS A 516 9.20 -7.66 -7.66
C HIS A 516 9.33 -8.35 -9.01
N TRP A 517 8.20 -8.49 -9.69
CA TRP A 517 8.10 -9.01 -11.05
C TRP A 517 7.48 -7.94 -11.95
N PRO A 518 8.28 -7.17 -12.69
CA PRO A 518 7.79 -6.05 -13.50
C PRO A 518 6.92 -6.48 -14.69
N ASP A 519 6.99 -7.75 -15.09
CA ASP A 519 6.21 -8.33 -16.18
C ASP A 519 4.72 -8.62 -15.84
N VAL A 520 4.32 -8.41 -14.58
CA VAL A 520 2.96 -8.62 -14.09
C VAL A 520 2.30 -7.33 -13.60
N TYR A 521 2.68 -6.23 -14.18
CA TYR A 521 2.07 -4.93 -13.96
C TYR A 521 0.54 -4.96 -14.02
N LEU A 522 -0.10 -4.28 -13.08
CA LEU A 522 -1.54 -4.24 -12.84
C LEU A 522 -2.16 -5.60 -12.46
N SER A 523 -1.49 -6.36 -11.63
CA SER A 523 -2.08 -7.55 -11.03
C SER A 523 -2.72 -7.23 -9.67
N PHE A 524 -3.99 -7.62 -9.49
CA PHE A 524 -4.77 -7.37 -8.28
C PHE A 524 -5.22 -8.69 -7.64
N THR A 525 -4.31 -9.58 -7.33
CA THR A 525 -4.65 -10.90 -6.82
C THR A 525 -4.27 -11.07 -5.35
N SER A 526 -4.89 -12.04 -4.69
CA SER A 526 -4.52 -12.45 -3.34
C SER A 526 -3.65 -13.70 -3.37
N PRO A 527 -2.58 -13.73 -2.57
CA PRO A 527 -1.82 -14.95 -2.38
C PRO A 527 -2.59 -15.98 -1.55
N LEU A 528 -2.09 -17.20 -1.56
CA LEU A 528 -2.46 -18.29 -0.66
C LEU A 528 -1.20 -18.78 0.06
N TYR A 529 -1.25 -18.86 1.38
CA TYR A 529 -0.23 -19.56 2.16
C TYR A 529 -0.63 -21.02 2.43
N VAL A 530 0.24 -21.96 2.12
CA VAL A 530 0.01 -23.38 2.39
C VAL A 530 1.32 -24.14 2.57
N ASN A 531 1.48 -24.83 3.70
CA ASN A 531 2.61 -25.71 3.96
C ASN A 531 4.00 -25.10 3.66
N GLY A 532 4.23 -23.86 4.08
CA GLY A 532 5.49 -23.16 3.82
C GLY A 532 5.68 -22.65 2.37
N LYS A 533 4.67 -22.78 1.54
CA LYS A 533 4.63 -22.24 0.17
C LYS A 533 3.67 -21.08 0.08
N LEU A 534 3.96 -20.17 -0.84
CA LEU A 534 3.11 -19.05 -1.18
C LEU A 534 2.73 -19.16 -2.66
N LEU A 535 1.45 -19.39 -2.94
CA LEU A 535 0.90 -19.42 -4.30
C LEU A 535 0.35 -18.05 -4.65
N ILE A 536 0.73 -17.53 -5.81
CA ILE A 536 0.34 -16.20 -6.26
C ILE A 536 -0.10 -16.25 -7.72
N PRO A 537 -1.41 -16.10 -7.98
CA PRO A 537 -1.91 -16.01 -9.34
C PRO A 537 -1.71 -14.59 -9.87
N GLN A 538 -0.58 -14.30 -10.43
CA GLN A 538 -0.27 -12.98 -10.98
C GLN A 538 -0.88 -12.83 -12.38
N ALA A 539 -2.14 -12.42 -12.42
CA ALA A 539 -2.87 -12.13 -13.64
C ALA A 539 -2.68 -10.67 -14.02
N GLY A 540 -1.72 -10.38 -14.87
CA GLY A 540 -1.33 -9.02 -15.24
C GLY A 540 -1.69 -8.65 -16.69
N ILE A 541 -1.45 -7.38 -17.05
CA ILE A 541 -1.70 -6.86 -18.40
C ILE A 541 -0.83 -7.56 -19.46
N LYS A 542 0.43 -7.81 -19.15
CA LYS A 542 1.37 -8.37 -20.12
C LYS A 542 1.27 -9.88 -20.21
N ARG A 543 1.18 -10.54 -19.07
CA ARG A 543 1.04 -11.99 -18.97
C ARG A 543 0.48 -12.41 -17.62
N SER A 544 -0.01 -13.63 -17.57
CA SER A 544 -0.54 -14.22 -16.36
C SER A 544 0.25 -15.47 -16.00
N LEU A 545 0.74 -15.50 -14.77
CA LEU A 545 1.54 -16.60 -14.23
C LEU A 545 1.06 -17.00 -12.84
N MET A 546 0.84 -18.28 -12.62
CA MET A 546 0.82 -18.84 -11.28
C MET A 546 2.26 -18.98 -10.82
N ARG A 547 2.63 -18.34 -9.71
CA ARG A 547 3.94 -18.46 -9.07
C ARG A 547 3.82 -19.14 -7.73
N CYS A 548 4.74 -20.06 -7.48
CA CYS A 548 4.91 -20.69 -6.18
C CYS A 548 6.25 -20.26 -5.60
N LEU A 549 6.22 -19.67 -4.42
CA LEU A 549 7.41 -19.22 -3.71
C LEU A 549 7.61 -20.05 -2.43
N ASP A 550 8.85 -20.19 -2.01
CA ASP A 550 9.16 -20.52 -0.63
C ASP A 550 8.73 -19.35 0.26
N ALA A 551 7.81 -19.60 1.16
CA ALA A 551 7.18 -18.55 1.96
C ALA A 551 8.14 -17.87 2.94
N ALA A 552 9.18 -18.56 3.39
CA ALA A 552 10.16 -18.01 4.32
C ALA A 552 11.16 -17.06 3.65
N THR A 553 11.49 -17.30 2.37
CA THR A 553 12.58 -16.59 1.69
C THR A 553 12.13 -15.78 0.47
N GLY A 554 10.92 -16.02 -0.02
CA GLY A 554 10.45 -15.45 -1.29
C GLY A 554 11.17 -16.01 -2.52
N LYS A 555 11.89 -17.15 -2.38
CA LYS A 555 12.53 -17.81 -3.52
C LYS A 555 11.47 -18.42 -4.43
N LEU A 556 11.56 -18.15 -5.73
CA LEU A 556 10.71 -18.79 -6.72
C LEU A 556 11.03 -20.29 -6.78
N LEU A 557 10.02 -21.13 -6.57
CA LEU A 557 10.10 -22.58 -6.69
C LEU A 557 9.71 -23.01 -8.10
N TRP A 558 8.60 -22.52 -8.60
CA TRP A 558 8.14 -22.75 -9.98
C TRP A 558 7.18 -21.64 -10.42
N GLU A 559 7.00 -21.52 -11.72
CA GLU A 559 5.95 -20.72 -12.35
C GLU A 559 5.29 -21.47 -13.50
N ALA A 560 4.01 -21.22 -13.69
CA ALA A 560 3.23 -21.83 -14.77
C ALA A 560 2.32 -20.79 -15.43
N PRO A 561 2.26 -20.75 -16.76
CA PRO A 561 1.38 -19.83 -17.46
C PRO A 561 -0.08 -20.26 -17.31
N PHE A 562 -0.98 -19.27 -17.27
CA PHE A 562 -2.40 -19.46 -17.45
C PHE A 562 -2.97 -18.30 -18.28
N THR A 563 -4.16 -18.48 -18.83
CA THR A 563 -4.92 -17.38 -19.41
C THR A 563 -5.84 -16.81 -18.34
N GLY A 564 -5.93 -15.51 -18.28
CA GLY A 564 -6.80 -14.87 -17.32
C GLY A 564 -6.52 -13.39 -17.25
N SER A 565 -7.55 -12.64 -16.96
CA SER A 565 -7.46 -11.24 -16.68
C SER A 565 -7.92 -11.03 -15.24
N PRO A 566 -7.24 -10.17 -14.49
CA PRO A 566 -7.67 -9.88 -13.13
C PRO A 566 -8.97 -9.11 -13.15
N SER A 567 -9.93 -9.51 -12.34
CA SER A 567 -11.07 -8.68 -12.03
C SER A 567 -10.61 -7.45 -11.23
N TRP A 568 -11.01 -6.27 -11.65
CA TRP A 568 -10.75 -5.04 -10.93
C TRP A 568 -11.21 -5.11 -9.48
N SER A 569 -12.30 -5.77 -9.21
CA SER A 569 -12.99 -5.69 -7.95
C SER A 569 -12.90 -6.93 -7.09
N ARG A 570 -12.63 -8.11 -7.64
CA ARG A 570 -12.61 -9.35 -6.87
C ARG A 570 -11.86 -10.44 -7.57
N GLN A 571 -10.79 -10.87 -6.96
CA GLN A 571 -10.09 -12.05 -7.36
C GLN A 571 -10.15 -13.06 -6.23
N PHE A 572 -10.54 -14.26 -6.61
CA PHE A 572 -10.55 -15.36 -5.68
C PHE A 572 -9.13 -15.89 -5.53
N PRO A 573 -8.76 -16.31 -4.30
CA PRO A 573 -7.46 -16.91 -4.08
C PRO A 573 -7.40 -18.27 -4.77
N PRO A 574 -6.21 -18.79 -5.06
CA PRO A 574 -6.07 -20.20 -5.35
C PRO A 574 -6.47 -21.04 -4.13
N LEU A 575 -6.84 -22.28 -4.34
CA LEU A 575 -7.12 -23.26 -3.31
C LEU A 575 -6.18 -24.45 -3.48
N VAL A 576 -5.99 -25.23 -2.42
CA VAL A 576 -5.17 -26.46 -2.47
C VAL A 576 -5.94 -27.63 -1.87
N HIS A 577 -5.99 -28.74 -2.61
CA HIS A 577 -6.49 -30.02 -2.12
C HIS A 577 -5.45 -31.12 -2.36
N GLY A 578 -4.96 -31.73 -1.28
CA GLY A 578 -3.84 -32.65 -1.39
C GLY A 578 -2.61 -31.97 -2.01
N ASN A 579 -2.12 -32.49 -3.12
CA ASN A 579 -1.02 -31.88 -3.89
C ASN A 579 -1.49 -31.13 -5.15
N VAL A 580 -2.74 -30.70 -5.20
CA VAL A 580 -3.30 -30.01 -6.36
C VAL A 580 -3.65 -28.57 -5.97
N ALA A 581 -3.03 -27.62 -6.66
CA ALA A 581 -3.33 -26.18 -6.57
C ALA A 581 -4.35 -25.81 -7.65
N ILE A 582 -5.46 -25.20 -7.24
CA ILE A 582 -6.61 -24.92 -8.13
C ILE A 582 -6.87 -23.42 -8.18
N TYR A 583 -7.14 -22.91 -9.37
CA TYR A 583 -7.47 -21.50 -9.57
C TYR A 583 -8.56 -21.32 -10.63
N ALA A 584 -9.48 -20.40 -10.36
CA ALA A 584 -10.52 -20.03 -11.30
C ALA A 584 -10.22 -18.66 -11.92
N SER A 585 -10.31 -18.55 -13.25
CA SER A 585 -10.04 -17.31 -13.95
C SER A 585 -10.97 -17.14 -15.16
N GLY A 586 -11.06 -15.92 -15.70
CA GLY A 586 -11.51 -15.70 -17.05
C GLY A 586 -10.42 -16.04 -18.07
N SER A 587 -10.77 -16.17 -19.32
CA SER A 587 -9.81 -16.26 -20.42
C SER A 587 -9.39 -14.87 -20.90
N GLY A 588 -8.30 -14.84 -21.64
CA GLY A 588 -7.84 -13.65 -22.34
C GLY A 588 -6.73 -12.90 -21.63
N SER A 589 -6.21 -11.91 -22.29
CA SER A 589 -5.18 -11.01 -21.76
C SER A 589 -5.72 -9.60 -21.71
N TYR A 590 -5.25 -8.78 -20.78
CA TYR A 590 -5.53 -7.36 -20.80
C TYR A 590 -4.97 -6.70 -22.06
N ALA A 591 -5.75 -5.77 -22.61
CA ALA A 591 -5.17 -4.79 -23.51
C ALA A 591 -4.23 -3.87 -22.72
N PRO A 592 -3.02 -3.61 -23.24
CA PRO A 592 -2.14 -2.62 -22.63
C PRO A 592 -2.85 -1.26 -22.51
N GLN A 593 -2.70 -0.60 -21.40
CA GLN A 593 -3.31 0.70 -21.14
C GLN A 593 -2.96 1.70 -22.26
N GLY A 594 -3.98 2.27 -22.87
CA GLY A 594 -3.85 3.26 -23.95
C GLY A 594 -3.68 2.69 -25.38
N THR A 595 -3.63 1.36 -25.57
CA THR A 595 -3.52 0.74 -26.91
C THR A 595 -4.87 0.32 -27.49
N GLU A 596 -5.88 0.02 -26.66
CA GLU A 596 -7.26 -0.17 -27.09
C GLU A 596 -8.15 0.91 -26.49
N LYS A 597 -8.96 1.53 -27.35
CA LYS A 597 -10.00 2.44 -26.88
C LYS A 597 -11.04 1.60 -26.13
N PRO A 598 -11.53 2.07 -24.98
CA PRO A 598 -12.68 1.44 -24.35
C PRO A 598 -13.77 1.29 -25.39
N PHE A 599 -14.48 0.17 -25.33
CA PHE A 599 -15.62 -0.06 -26.21
C PHE A 599 -16.59 1.11 -26.06
N THR A 600 -16.72 1.92 -27.09
CA THR A 600 -17.68 3.02 -27.17
C THR A 600 -18.79 2.59 -28.12
N PHE A 601 -19.95 2.30 -27.56
CA PHE A 601 -21.13 2.10 -28.38
C PHE A 601 -21.57 3.43 -29.00
N LYS A 602 -21.58 3.49 -30.32
CA LYS A 602 -22.08 4.64 -31.07
C LYS A 602 -23.58 4.46 -31.30
N GLY A 603 -24.39 4.90 -30.34
CA GLY A 603 -25.84 4.80 -30.39
C GLY A 603 -26.49 5.43 -29.17
N THR A 604 -27.83 5.43 -29.14
CA THR A 604 -28.56 5.90 -27.98
C THR A 604 -28.45 4.90 -26.82
N PRO A 605 -28.64 5.32 -25.56
CA PRO A 605 -28.71 4.42 -24.43
C PRO A 605 -29.77 3.32 -24.60
N GLU A 606 -30.89 3.63 -25.29
CA GLU A 606 -31.95 2.69 -25.60
C GLU A 606 -31.47 1.61 -26.60
N ALA A 607 -30.82 2.00 -27.68
CA ALA A 607 -30.26 1.07 -28.66
C ALA A 607 -29.15 0.18 -28.05
N ALA A 608 -28.35 0.71 -27.10
CA ALA A 608 -27.39 -0.08 -26.37
C ALA A 608 -28.06 -1.17 -25.50
N ARG A 609 -29.15 -0.83 -24.82
CA ARG A 609 -29.95 -1.77 -24.01
C ARG A 609 -30.54 -2.92 -24.81
N ASP A 610 -30.83 -2.67 -26.09
CA ASP A 610 -31.42 -3.68 -26.97
C ASP A 610 -30.39 -4.55 -27.70
N ASN A 611 -29.13 -4.25 -27.55
CA ASN A 611 -28.04 -5.01 -28.13
C ASN A 611 -27.43 -5.98 -27.11
N GLU A 612 -27.70 -7.27 -27.27
CA GLU A 612 -27.24 -8.31 -26.34
C GLU A 612 -25.71 -8.38 -26.24
N GLU A 613 -24.99 -8.20 -27.35
CA GLU A 613 -23.53 -8.19 -27.32
C GLU A 613 -22.98 -7.02 -26.48
N VAL A 614 -23.54 -5.83 -26.70
CA VAL A 614 -23.17 -4.62 -25.96
C VAL A 614 -23.48 -4.78 -24.47
N MET A 615 -24.68 -5.25 -24.15
CA MET A 615 -25.10 -5.41 -22.77
C MET A 615 -24.35 -6.52 -22.05
N SER A 616 -24.08 -7.63 -22.72
CA SER A 616 -23.21 -8.68 -22.15
C SER A 616 -21.81 -8.16 -21.87
N TRP A 617 -21.27 -7.35 -22.76
CA TRP A 617 -19.94 -6.76 -22.59
C TRP A 617 -19.91 -5.69 -21.50
N ILE A 618 -20.89 -4.80 -21.45
CA ILE A 618 -20.95 -3.72 -20.44
C ILE A 618 -21.18 -4.25 -19.03
N TYR A 619 -22.07 -5.24 -18.88
CA TYR A 619 -22.49 -5.70 -17.55
C TYR A 619 -21.76 -6.95 -17.05
N SER A 620 -21.10 -7.70 -17.90
CA SER A 620 -20.23 -8.78 -17.43
C SER A 620 -18.92 -8.25 -16.85
N ASN A 621 -18.54 -7.02 -17.17
CA ASN A 621 -17.24 -6.46 -16.87
C ASN A 621 -17.35 -5.00 -16.42
N ASP A 622 -17.08 -4.74 -15.16
CA ASP A 622 -16.93 -3.39 -14.62
C ASP A 622 -15.60 -2.74 -15.04
N ASN A 623 -14.81 -3.41 -15.87
CA ASN A 623 -13.48 -2.97 -16.22
C ASN A 623 -13.36 -2.84 -17.74
N PRO A 624 -13.00 -1.66 -18.27
CA PRO A 624 -12.84 -1.40 -19.71
C PRO A 624 -11.71 -2.20 -20.37
N TYR A 625 -10.95 -2.97 -19.61
CA TYR A 625 -9.80 -3.77 -20.08
C TYR A 625 -10.14 -5.25 -20.27
N TYR A 626 -11.39 -5.66 -20.10
CA TYR A 626 -11.78 -7.05 -20.33
C TYR A 626 -11.77 -7.43 -21.79
N PRO A 627 -11.22 -8.60 -22.11
CA PRO A 627 -11.26 -9.11 -23.46
C PRO A 627 -12.69 -9.47 -23.86
N LYS A 628 -13.00 -9.27 -25.13
CA LYS A 628 -14.32 -9.52 -25.71
C LYS A 628 -14.75 -10.99 -25.63
N ASP A 629 -13.79 -11.92 -25.64
CA ASP A 629 -14.00 -13.37 -25.58
C ASP A 629 -13.51 -13.93 -24.24
N ASN A 630 -14.28 -13.67 -23.18
CA ASN A 630 -13.96 -14.13 -21.86
C ASN A 630 -14.66 -15.47 -21.56
N HIS A 631 -13.88 -16.51 -21.28
CA HIS A 631 -14.33 -17.86 -21.00
C HIS A 631 -14.11 -18.22 -19.52
N PRO A 632 -15.06 -18.90 -18.87
CA PRO A 632 -14.92 -19.36 -17.50
C PRO A 632 -14.02 -20.60 -17.42
N LEU A 633 -12.82 -20.42 -16.92
CA LEU A 633 -11.78 -21.43 -16.87
C LEU A 633 -11.37 -21.79 -15.44
N LEU A 634 -11.10 -23.07 -15.23
CA LEU A 634 -10.40 -23.56 -14.04
C LEU A 634 -9.10 -24.22 -14.45
N TRP A 635 -8.10 -24.01 -13.63
CA TRP A 635 -6.77 -24.56 -13.79
C TRP A 635 -6.37 -25.31 -12.54
N ALA A 636 -5.67 -26.43 -12.71
CA ALA A 636 -5.12 -27.18 -11.58
C ALA A 636 -3.70 -27.64 -11.89
N TRP A 637 -2.79 -27.33 -10.99
CA TRP A 637 -1.38 -27.67 -11.11
C TRP A 637 -0.94 -28.54 -9.94
N ASP A 638 0.05 -29.37 -10.17
CA ASP A 638 0.78 -30.05 -9.13
C ASP A 638 1.51 -29.02 -8.26
N LEU A 639 1.27 -29.04 -6.95
CA LEU A 639 1.75 -28.04 -6.00
C LEU A 639 3.27 -27.98 -5.87
N ASP A 640 3.95 -29.11 -6.14
CA ASP A 640 5.39 -29.20 -6.01
C ASP A 640 6.13 -28.79 -7.27
N THR A 641 5.56 -29.08 -8.42
CA THR A 641 6.25 -28.94 -9.71
C THR A 641 5.68 -27.88 -10.64
N GLY A 642 4.45 -27.37 -10.39
CA GLY A 642 3.74 -26.45 -11.28
C GLY A 642 3.27 -27.09 -12.59
N LYS A 643 3.36 -28.41 -12.75
CA LYS A 643 2.84 -29.09 -13.94
C LYS A 643 1.30 -29.09 -13.92
N LEU A 644 0.70 -28.81 -15.09
CA LEU A 644 -0.75 -28.85 -15.25
C LEU A 644 -1.25 -30.29 -15.01
N VAL A 645 -2.19 -30.44 -14.08
CA VAL A 645 -2.85 -31.71 -13.77
C VAL A 645 -4.13 -31.84 -14.56
N TRP A 646 -4.99 -30.81 -14.51
CA TRP A 646 -6.21 -30.73 -15.31
C TRP A 646 -6.59 -29.26 -15.58
N GLY A 647 -7.37 -29.06 -16.62
CA GLY A 647 -8.03 -27.78 -16.95
C GLY A 647 -9.49 -28.02 -17.28
N LYS A 648 -10.36 -27.06 -16.99
CA LYS A 648 -11.79 -27.14 -17.29
C LYS A 648 -12.27 -25.82 -17.88
N ASP A 649 -12.97 -25.94 -19.02
CA ASP A 649 -13.63 -24.83 -19.69
C ASP A 649 -15.15 -25.02 -19.62
N PHE A 650 -15.85 -23.99 -19.16
CA PHE A 650 -17.31 -23.95 -19.02
C PHE A 650 -17.97 -23.04 -20.07
N SER A 651 -17.26 -22.64 -21.10
CA SER A 651 -17.79 -21.73 -22.16
C SER A 651 -19.03 -22.23 -22.88
N GLU A 652 -19.28 -23.53 -22.85
CA GLU A 652 -20.52 -24.15 -23.39
C GLU A 652 -21.79 -23.63 -22.65
N TYR A 653 -21.66 -23.16 -21.41
CA TYR A 653 -22.77 -22.63 -20.62
C TYR A 653 -22.91 -21.10 -20.71
N GLY A 654 -21.87 -20.39 -21.09
CA GLY A 654 -21.90 -18.95 -21.23
C GLY A 654 -20.51 -18.33 -21.26
N ARG A 655 -20.45 -17.03 -21.51
CA ARG A 655 -19.22 -16.22 -21.52
C ARG A 655 -19.05 -15.51 -20.18
N GLY A 656 -17.82 -15.37 -19.70
CA GLY A 656 -17.53 -14.73 -18.44
C GLY A 656 -16.34 -15.38 -17.74
N GLY A 657 -16.38 -15.48 -16.41
CA GLY A 657 -15.35 -16.14 -15.61
C GLY A 657 -14.46 -15.19 -14.80
N ASN A 658 -14.55 -13.89 -15.01
CA ASN A 658 -13.84 -12.91 -14.18
C ASN A 658 -14.55 -12.63 -12.85
N ASP A 659 -15.84 -12.86 -12.80
CA ASP A 659 -16.67 -12.76 -11.60
C ASP A 659 -17.05 -14.16 -11.12
N CYS A 660 -16.06 -14.95 -10.72
CA CYS A 660 -16.24 -16.33 -10.29
C CYS A 660 -15.80 -16.51 -8.82
N GLY A 661 -16.28 -17.59 -8.21
CA GLY A 661 -15.90 -18.01 -6.88
C GLY A 661 -15.59 -19.49 -6.82
N ILE A 662 -14.60 -19.85 -6.02
CA ILE A 662 -14.28 -21.25 -5.69
C ILE A 662 -14.15 -21.39 -4.19
N CYS A 663 -14.59 -22.55 -3.67
CA CYS A 663 -14.35 -22.95 -2.29
C CYS A 663 -14.24 -24.47 -2.19
N LEU A 664 -13.68 -24.95 -1.09
CA LEU A 664 -13.57 -26.36 -0.76
C LEU A 664 -14.36 -26.68 0.51
N LEU A 665 -15.12 -27.77 0.47
CA LEU A 665 -15.81 -28.32 1.63
C LEU A 665 -15.86 -29.85 1.51
N ASP A 666 -15.46 -30.55 2.56
CA ASP A 666 -15.52 -32.02 2.65
C ASP A 666 -14.89 -32.74 1.45
N GLY A 667 -13.71 -32.24 1.02
CA GLY A 667 -12.98 -32.82 -0.12
C GLY A 667 -13.63 -32.60 -1.49
N LYS A 668 -14.59 -31.68 -1.61
CA LYS A 668 -15.25 -31.30 -2.86
C LYS A 668 -14.91 -29.85 -3.21
N LEU A 669 -14.74 -29.60 -4.49
CA LEU A 669 -14.55 -28.27 -5.06
C LEU A 669 -15.89 -27.72 -5.54
N PHE A 670 -16.24 -26.52 -5.09
CA PHE A 670 -17.42 -25.80 -5.58
C PHE A 670 -16.96 -24.60 -6.39
N TYR A 671 -17.65 -24.37 -7.48
CA TYR A 671 -17.40 -23.28 -8.42
C TYR A 671 -18.69 -22.58 -8.79
N SER A 672 -18.67 -21.26 -8.80
CA SER A 672 -19.78 -20.46 -9.32
C SER A 672 -19.25 -19.29 -10.15
N THR A 673 -19.93 -18.96 -11.24
CA THR A 673 -19.55 -17.84 -12.11
C THR A 673 -20.76 -17.12 -12.67
N PHE A 674 -20.57 -15.83 -12.96
CA PHE A 674 -21.59 -14.93 -13.50
C PHE A 674 -21.31 -14.63 -14.99
N PHE A 675 -22.32 -14.71 -15.83
CA PHE A 675 -22.23 -14.51 -17.28
C PHE A 675 -22.80 -13.16 -17.77
N GLY A 676 -23.14 -12.26 -16.84
CA GLY A 676 -23.69 -10.96 -17.20
C GLY A 676 -25.21 -10.83 -16.99
N PHE A 677 -25.72 -9.66 -17.30
CA PHE A 677 -27.14 -9.31 -17.10
C PHE A 677 -28.03 -9.61 -18.31
N ALA A 678 -27.58 -10.43 -19.26
CA ALA A 678 -28.35 -10.79 -20.46
C ALA A 678 -29.75 -11.36 -20.12
N ALA A 679 -29.85 -12.13 -19.03
CA ALA A 679 -31.12 -12.69 -18.58
C ALA A 679 -32.19 -11.62 -18.31
N SER A 680 -31.84 -10.55 -17.57
CA SER A 680 -32.79 -9.47 -17.27
C SER A 680 -33.13 -8.63 -18.50
N GLN A 681 -32.19 -8.45 -19.42
CA GLN A 681 -32.46 -7.75 -20.69
C GLN A 681 -33.44 -8.51 -21.54
N ARG A 682 -33.36 -9.85 -21.61
CA ARG A 682 -34.32 -10.70 -22.33
C ARG A 682 -35.73 -10.56 -21.74
N VAL A 683 -35.85 -10.62 -20.40
CA VAL A 683 -37.13 -10.47 -19.70
C VAL A 683 -37.79 -9.10 -19.99
N ARG A 684 -37.00 -8.01 -20.00
CA ARG A 684 -37.52 -6.69 -20.35
C ARG A 684 -38.07 -6.61 -21.80
N ARG A 685 -37.57 -7.42 -22.71
CA ARG A 685 -38.06 -7.55 -24.09
C ARG A 685 -39.17 -8.57 -24.23
N GLY A 686 -39.71 -9.09 -23.13
CA GLY A 686 -40.74 -10.13 -23.15
C GLY A 686 -40.26 -11.51 -23.62
N LEU A 687 -38.94 -11.73 -23.63
CA LEU A 687 -38.35 -13.03 -23.95
C LEU A 687 -38.09 -13.83 -22.66
N PRO A 688 -38.08 -15.17 -22.74
CA PRO A 688 -37.70 -15.98 -21.61
C PRO A 688 -36.29 -15.59 -21.08
N PRO A 689 -36.07 -15.58 -19.75
CA PRO A 689 -34.75 -15.33 -19.20
C PRO A 689 -33.76 -16.39 -19.68
N ASP A 690 -32.56 -15.93 -19.96
CA ASP A 690 -31.46 -16.82 -20.23
C ASP A 690 -30.67 -17.12 -18.93
N ASN A 691 -29.82 -18.11 -19.00
CA ASN A 691 -28.89 -18.45 -17.97
C ASN A 691 -27.90 -17.26 -17.74
N ASN A 692 -27.69 -16.85 -16.48
CA ASN A 692 -26.75 -15.78 -16.17
C ASN A 692 -25.51 -16.25 -15.41
N GLY A 693 -25.37 -17.57 -15.26
CA GLY A 693 -24.27 -18.16 -14.53
C GLY A 693 -24.48 -19.64 -14.29
N LEU A 694 -23.54 -20.26 -13.64
CA LEU A 694 -23.62 -21.64 -13.21
C LEU A 694 -23.06 -21.81 -11.78
N THR A 695 -23.46 -22.90 -11.15
CA THR A 695 -22.85 -23.41 -9.92
C THR A 695 -22.60 -24.90 -10.10
N ALA A 696 -21.40 -25.36 -9.76
CA ALA A 696 -20.99 -26.73 -9.94
C ALA A 696 -20.25 -27.28 -8.72
N CYS A 697 -20.36 -28.58 -8.51
CA CYS A 697 -19.53 -29.36 -7.60
C CYS A 697 -18.64 -30.29 -8.41
N MET A 698 -17.37 -30.34 -8.03
CA MET A 698 -16.37 -31.14 -8.76
C MET A 698 -15.45 -31.89 -7.79
N ASP A 699 -14.84 -32.94 -8.31
CA ASP A 699 -13.71 -33.57 -7.68
C ASP A 699 -12.46 -32.68 -7.86
N PRO A 700 -11.81 -32.23 -6.79
CA PRO A 700 -10.68 -31.30 -6.90
C PRO A 700 -9.41 -31.94 -7.48
N ALA A 701 -9.25 -33.27 -7.38
CA ALA A 701 -8.08 -33.96 -7.89
C ALA A 701 -8.13 -34.15 -9.41
N THR A 702 -9.32 -34.29 -9.97
CA THR A 702 -9.52 -34.68 -11.39
C THR A 702 -10.27 -33.64 -12.23
N GLY A 703 -10.91 -32.65 -11.60
CA GLY A 703 -11.81 -31.71 -12.31
C GLY A 703 -13.12 -32.34 -12.79
N LYS A 704 -13.43 -33.58 -12.41
CA LYS A 704 -14.69 -34.24 -12.80
C LYS A 704 -15.88 -33.53 -12.13
N VAL A 705 -16.85 -33.16 -12.95
CA VAL A 705 -18.10 -32.56 -12.47
C VAL A 705 -18.98 -33.64 -11.84
N ASN A 706 -19.38 -33.45 -10.59
CA ASN A 706 -20.31 -34.30 -9.84
C ASN A 706 -21.75 -33.87 -10.09
N TRP A 707 -22.01 -32.58 -10.00
CA TRP A 707 -23.26 -31.93 -10.37
C TRP A 707 -23.02 -30.50 -10.88
N LEU A 708 -23.94 -30.00 -11.73
CA LEU A 708 -23.93 -28.62 -12.23
C LEU A 708 -25.37 -28.13 -12.36
N SER A 709 -25.56 -26.86 -11.99
CA SER A 709 -26.86 -26.20 -12.10
C SER A 709 -26.70 -24.79 -12.72
N THR A 710 -27.58 -24.48 -13.65
CA THR A 710 -27.72 -23.14 -14.27
C THR A 710 -29.03 -22.46 -13.90
N LYS A 711 -29.81 -23.06 -13.01
CA LYS A 711 -31.16 -22.55 -12.66
C LYS A 711 -31.17 -21.45 -11.61
N TYR A 712 -30.07 -21.23 -10.90
CA TYR A 712 -29.99 -20.19 -9.89
C TYR A 712 -29.32 -18.95 -10.47
N TYR A 713 -30.04 -17.84 -10.50
CA TYR A 713 -29.49 -16.57 -10.98
C TYR A 713 -28.57 -15.99 -9.90
N VAL A 714 -27.31 -15.77 -10.27
CA VAL A 714 -26.26 -15.26 -9.38
C VAL A 714 -26.03 -13.77 -9.59
N THR A 715 -25.58 -13.07 -8.55
CA THR A 715 -25.20 -11.66 -8.66
C THR A 715 -23.85 -11.52 -9.34
N ALA A 716 -23.65 -10.38 -10.01
CA ALA A 716 -22.31 -9.97 -10.42
C ALA A 716 -21.35 -9.99 -9.23
N LYS A 717 -20.09 -10.33 -9.46
CA LYS A 717 -19.04 -10.41 -8.42
C LYS A 717 -19.43 -11.43 -7.35
N CYS A 718 -20.02 -12.54 -7.76
CA CYS A 718 -20.51 -13.52 -6.83
C CYS A 718 -19.37 -14.10 -5.99
N THR A 719 -19.56 -14.05 -4.68
CA THR A 719 -18.77 -14.85 -3.75
C THR A 719 -19.48 -16.17 -3.54
N LEU A 720 -18.71 -17.21 -3.44
CA LEU A 720 -19.16 -18.54 -3.09
C LEU A 720 -18.54 -18.90 -1.74
N SER A 721 -19.36 -19.22 -0.76
CA SER A 721 -18.92 -19.68 0.54
C SER A 721 -19.56 -21.02 0.86
N ALA A 722 -18.83 -21.90 1.54
CA ALA A 722 -19.32 -23.20 1.94
C ALA A 722 -19.04 -23.45 3.43
N ARG A 723 -20.05 -23.96 4.14
CA ARG A 723 -19.95 -24.33 5.55
C ARG A 723 -21.00 -25.37 5.91
N ASP A 724 -20.64 -26.37 6.68
CA ASP A 724 -21.54 -27.38 7.29
C ASP A 724 -22.52 -28.02 6.28
N GLY A 725 -21.97 -28.55 5.17
CA GLY A 725 -22.75 -29.21 4.12
C GLY A 725 -23.59 -28.28 3.25
N ARG A 726 -23.46 -26.97 3.39
CA ARG A 726 -24.23 -25.97 2.65
C ARG A 726 -23.34 -25.05 1.85
N ILE A 727 -23.90 -24.50 0.74
CA ILE A 727 -23.27 -23.51 -0.11
C ILE A 727 -24.13 -22.25 -0.12
N TYR A 728 -23.50 -21.11 -0.01
CA TYR A 728 -24.15 -19.79 0.03
C TYR A 728 -23.69 -18.94 -1.14
N ILE A 729 -24.63 -18.41 -1.93
CA ILE A 729 -24.36 -17.65 -3.14
C ILE A 729 -25.29 -16.44 -3.17
N GLY A 730 -24.76 -15.27 -3.55
CA GLY A 730 -25.61 -14.10 -3.80
C GLY A 730 -26.46 -14.28 -5.06
N GLY A 731 -27.76 -13.98 -4.94
CA GLY A 731 -28.72 -14.14 -6.00
C GLY A 731 -29.43 -12.85 -6.39
N TYR A 732 -30.05 -12.84 -7.58
CA TYR A 732 -30.93 -11.76 -8.02
C TYR A 732 -32.11 -12.28 -8.86
N ASN A 733 -33.14 -11.46 -8.97
CA ASN A 733 -34.30 -11.74 -9.81
C ASN A 733 -34.09 -11.10 -11.20
N PRO A 734 -34.02 -11.87 -12.29
CA PRO A 734 -33.79 -11.32 -13.62
C PRO A 734 -34.94 -10.47 -14.15
N ALA A 735 -36.17 -10.59 -13.60
CA ALA A 735 -37.30 -9.73 -13.95
C ALA A 735 -37.15 -8.29 -13.44
N ILE A 736 -36.30 -8.05 -12.43
CA ILE A 736 -36.14 -6.77 -11.76
C ILE A 736 -34.66 -6.38 -11.73
N GLU A 737 -34.27 -5.57 -12.68
CA GLU A 737 -32.89 -5.07 -12.73
C GLU A 737 -32.67 -3.86 -11.79
N THR A 738 -32.96 -4.06 -10.52
CA THR A 738 -32.72 -3.07 -9.50
C THR A 738 -31.90 -3.68 -8.35
N THR A 739 -31.25 -2.85 -7.58
CA THR A 739 -30.57 -3.29 -6.36
C THR A 739 -31.55 -3.73 -5.25
N LYS A 740 -32.85 -3.67 -5.49
CA LYS A 740 -33.90 -3.92 -4.51
C LYS A 740 -34.35 -5.38 -4.41
N ASP A 741 -33.97 -6.24 -5.34
CA ASP A 741 -34.37 -7.65 -5.31
C ASP A 741 -33.15 -8.56 -5.39
N ARG A 742 -32.36 -8.49 -4.32
CA ARG A 742 -31.19 -9.34 -4.08
C ARG A 742 -31.47 -10.24 -2.90
N PHE A 743 -30.92 -11.42 -2.91
CA PHE A 743 -31.10 -12.42 -1.86
C PHE A 743 -29.90 -13.38 -1.80
N VAL A 744 -29.93 -14.29 -0.86
CA VAL A 744 -28.95 -15.36 -0.74
C VAL A 744 -29.61 -16.68 -1.13
N TRP A 745 -28.99 -17.48 -1.98
CA TRP A 745 -29.27 -18.88 -2.17
C TRP A 745 -28.50 -19.70 -1.15
N CYS A 746 -29.16 -20.58 -0.43
CA CYS A 746 -28.54 -21.65 0.33
C CYS A 746 -28.87 -22.98 -0.34
N LEU A 747 -27.82 -23.67 -0.79
CA LEU A 747 -27.93 -24.93 -1.52
C LEU A 747 -27.29 -26.07 -0.70
N ASP A 748 -27.83 -27.27 -0.87
CA ASP A 748 -27.21 -28.49 -0.35
C ASP A 748 -25.89 -28.77 -1.13
N ALA A 749 -24.79 -28.91 -0.41
CA ALA A 749 -23.49 -29.19 -1.04
C ALA A 749 -23.42 -30.57 -1.73
N LYS A 750 -24.31 -31.50 -1.37
CA LYS A 750 -24.31 -32.85 -1.92
C LYS A 750 -24.78 -32.89 -3.37
N ASP A 751 -25.86 -32.17 -3.70
CA ASP A 751 -26.54 -32.26 -4.98
C ASP A 751 -26.94 -30.92 -5.61
N GLY A 752 -26.69 -29.81 -4.94
CA GLY A 752 -27.04 -28.47 -5.40
C GLY A 752 -28.53 -28.14 -5.30
N SER A 753 -29.31 -28.91 -4.54
CA SER A 753 -30.73 -28.63 -4.32
C SER A 753 -30.91 -27.42 -3.40
N LEU A 754 -32.01 -26.69 -3.62
CA LEU A 754 -32.31 -25.50 -2.80
C LEU A 754 -32.76 -25.91 -1.39
N ILE A 755 -32.03 -25.44 -0.37
CA ILE A 755 -32.45 -25.54 1.04
C ILE A 755 -33.37 -24.38 1.37
N TRP A 756 -32.90 -23.15 1.15
CA TRP A 756 -33.70 -21.94 1.30
C TRP A 756 -33.21 -20.81 0.42
N LYS A 757 -34.08 -19.87 0.14
CA LYS A 757 -33.84 -18.58 -0.48
C LYS A 757 -34.14 -17.52 0.58
N SER A 758 -33.25 -16.58 0.79
CA SER A 758 -33.48 -15.50 1.77
C SER A 758 -34.59 -14.56 1.33
N GLU A 759 -35.03 -13.73 2.24
CA GLU A 759 -35.84 -12.55 1.92
C GLU A 759 -35.09 -11.64 0.95
N ALA A 760 -35.85 -10.92 0.12
CA ALA A 760 -35.30 -9.93 -0.78
C ALA A 760 -34.88 -8.67 -0.02
N VAL A 761 -33.70 -8.17 -0.30
CA VAL A 761 -33.13 -6.99 0.34
C VAL A 761 -32.64 -6.00 -0.69
N THR A 762 -32.58 -4.74 -0.30
CA THR A 762 -31.84 -3.70 -1.03
C THR A 762 -30.35 -3.87 -0.77
N SER A 763 -29.78 -4.93 -1.29
CA SER A 763 -28.36 -5.21 -1.15
C SER A 763 -27.74 -5.30 -2.52
N ALA A 764 -26.47 -5.01 -2.55
CA ALA A 764 -25.85 -5.03 -3.83
C ALA A 764 -25.43 -6.38 -4.23
N LEU A 765 -24.85 -7.17 -3.40
CA LEU A 765 -23.95 -7.90 -4.21
C LEU A 765 -23.63 -9.28 -3.72
N ASN A 766 -23.30 -9.47 -2.48
CA ASN A 766 -22.59 -10.71 -2.16
C ASN A 766 -22.81 -11.13 -0.75
N VAL A 767 -22.82 -12.43 -0.58
CA VAL A 767 -22.46 -13.03 0.69
C VAL A 767 -21.02 -12.69 0.96
N VAL A 768 -20.76 -12.03 2.07
CA VAL A 768 -19.40 -11.55 2.41
C VAL A 768 -18.80 -12.38 3.53
N SER A 769 -19.64 -12.84 4.47
CA SER A 769 -19.17 -13.64 5.59
C SER A 769 -20.23 -14.68 5.96
N VAL A 770 -19.79 -15.87 6.33
CA VAL A 770 -20.65 -16.98 6.78
C VAL A 770 -20.13 -17.50 8.12
N GLY A 771 -20.83 -17.15 9.19
CA GLY A 771 -20.50 -17.57 10.55
C GLY A 771 -21.21 -18.85 10.97
N GLU A 772 -21.30 -19.05 12.26
CA GLU A 772 -22.05 -20.16 12.84
C GLU A 772 -23.56 -19.90 12.84
N GLN A 773 -23.96 -18.69 13.22
CA GLN A 773 -25.36 -18.26 13.34
C GLN A 773 -25.78 -17.31 12.24
N PHE A 774 -24.86 -16.48 11.73
CA PHE A 774 -25.16 -15.36 10.87
C PHE A 774 -24.50 -15.44 9.50
N ILE A 775 -25.19 -14.87 8.51
CA ILE A 775 -24.60 -14.56 7.21
C ILE A 775 -24.66 -13.04 7.03
N PHE A 776 -23.57 -12.45 6.60
CA PHE A 776 -23.53 -11.05 6.25
C PHE A 776 -23.47 -10.88 4.72
N SER A 777 -24.34 -10.04 4.20
CA SER A 777 -24.34 -9.60 2.82
C SER A 777 -24.12 -8.08 2.75
N ASN A 778 -23.15 -7.70 1.97
CA ASN A 778 -22.78 -6.32 1.76
C ASN A 778 -23.85 -5.53 1.00
N ALA A 779 -23.87 -4.21 1.15
CA ALA A 779 -24.70 -3.27 0.38
C ALA A 779 -23.85 -2.34 -0.48
N LEU A 780 -24.27 -2.11 -1.73
CA LEU A 780 -23.64 -1.09 -2.58
C LEU A 780 -24.06 0.33 -2.17
N ARG A 781 -25.32 0.48 -1.83
CA ARG A 781 -25.87 1.73 -1.29
C ARG A 781 -26.89 1.34 -0.20
N GLY A 782 -26.74 1.91 0.99
CA GLY A 782 -27.62 1.59 2.10
C GLY A 782 -27.01 0.67 3.15
N ARG A 783 -27.84 -0.09 3.84
CA ARG A 783 -27.40 -0.97 4.93
C ARG A 783 -26.99 -2.34 4.41
N GLY A 784 -25.87 -2.88 4.87
CA GLY A 784 -25.56 -4.29 4.75
C GLY A 784 -26.59 -5.12 5.56
N ASN A 785 -26.86 -6.35 5.15
CA ASN A 785 -27.88 -7.18 5.77
C ASN A 785 -27.26 -8.37 6.49
N VAL A 786 -27.81 -8.66 7.66
CA VAL A 786 -27.49 -9.84 8.45
C VAL A 786 -28.65 -10.80 8.38
N PHE A 787 -28.37 -12.03 8.00
CA PHE A 787 -29.37 -13.10 7.89
C PHE A 787 -29.08 -14.16 8.94
N ASP A 788 -30.15 -14.74 9.47
CA ASP A 788 -30.06 -16.00 10.19
C ASP A 788 -29.63 -17.12 9.23
N ARG A 789 -28.59 -17.87 9.58
CA ARG A 789 -27.99 -18.86 8.68
C ARG A 789 -28.89 -20.07 8.43
N GLU A 790 -29.74 -20.44 9.39
CA GLU A 790 -30.62 -21.61 9.27
C GLU A 790 -31.83 -21.32 8.39
N THR A 791 -32.38 -20.11 8.47
CA THR A 791 -33.66 -19.77 7.85
C THR A 791 -33.59 -18.81 6.68
N GLY A 792 -32.49 -18.07 6.54
CA GLY A 792 -32.34 -17.00 5.54
C GLY A 792 -33.16 -15.74 5.83
N LYS A 793 -33.76 -15.62 7.03
CA LYS A 793 -34.47 -14.41 7.44
C LYS A 793 -33.53 -13.28 7.79
N VAL A 794 -33.91 -12.06 7.46
CA VAL A 794 -33.17 -10.85 7.87
C VAL A 794 -33.36 -10.64 9.36
N VAL A 795 -32.25 -10.63 10.10
CA VAL A 795 -32.24 -10.44 11.57
C VAL A 795 -31.58 -9.14 11.99
N GLY A 796 -30.97 -8.41 11.05
CA GLY A 796 -30.30 -7.15 11.36
C GLY A 796 -29.75 -6.47 10.11
N GLY A 797 -29.17 -5.30 10.32
CA GLY A 797 -28.53 -4.54 9.27
C GLY A 797 -27.37 -3.70 9.78
N VAL A 798 -26.35 -3.52 8.96
CA VAL A 798 -25.15 -2.74 9.24
C VAL A 798 -25.27 -1.39 8.57
N GLY A 799 -25.27 -0.32 9.36
CA GLY A 799 -25.73 1.01 8.98
C GLY A 799 -24.88 1.85 8.05
N HIS A 800 -23.97 1.28 7.25
CA HIS A 800 -23.02 2.08 6.48
C HIS A 800 -22.81 1.63 5.03
N ASN A 801 -22.53 2.61 4.17
CA ASN A 801 -22.23 2.42 2.75
C ASN A 801 -20.83 1.85 2.55
N TYR A 802 -20.70 0.53 2.52
CA TYR A 802 -19.45 -0.13 2.13
C TYR A 802 -19.63 -0.87 0.82
N ALA A 803 -19.49 -0.17 -0.28
CA ALA A 803 -19.43 -0.82 -1.58
C ALA A 803 -18.17 -1.69 -1.65
N CYS A 804 -18.32 -2.93 -2.04
CA CYS A 804 -17.20 -3.85 -2.29
C CYS A 804 -16.33 -4.24 -1.08
N CYS A 805 -16.62 -3.76 0.11
CA CYS A 805 -15.83 -4.06 1.29
C CYS A 805 -16.01 -5.50 1.76
N ARG A 806 -14.94 -6.07 2.29
CA ARG A 806 -14.97 -7.35 2.97
C ARG A 806 -15.08 -7.13 4.47
N PHE A 807 -15.93 -7.91 5.10
CA PHE A 807 -16.14 -7.86 6.53
C PHE A 807 -15.70 -9.17 7.14
N THR A 808 -14.99 -9.08 8.25
CA THR A 808 -14.59 -10.25 9.02
C THR A 808 -15.60 -10.48 10.13
N LEU A 809 -16.21 -11.67 10.13
CA LEU A 809 -17.16 -12.10 11.15
C LEU A 809 -16.43 -12.91 12.22
N SER A 810 -16.56 -12.49 13.45
CA SER A 810 -16.14 -13.22 14.65
C SER A 810 -17.25 -13.06 15.68
N GLU A 811 -18.23 -13.94 15.59
CA GLU A 811 -19.50 -13.79 16.31
C GLU A 811 -19.34 -13.54 17.81
N PRO A 812 -20.11 -12.59 18.36
CA PRO A 812 -21.17 -11.82 17.71
C PRO A 812 -20.69 -10.55 16.98
N TYR A 813 -19.41 -10.33 16.80
CA TYR A 813 -18.88 -9.11 16.22
C TYR A 813 -18.61 -9.25 14.73
N ILE A 814 -18.87 -8.14 14.02
CA ILE A 814 -18.44 -7.97 12.64
C ILE A 814 -17.52 -6.76 12.55
N LEU A 815 -16.38 -6.94 11.89
CA LEU A 815 -15.36 -5.91 11.66
C LEU A 815 -15.39 -5.47 10.21
N GLY A 816 -15.67 -4.19 9.99
CA GLY A 816 -15.72 -3.57 8.67
C GLY A 816 -14.38 -3.00 8.22
N ALA A 817 -14.36 -2.49 6.99
CA ALA A 817 -13.16 -1.96 6.35
C ALA A 817 -12.56 -0.70 7.02
N ASN A 818 -13.37 0.07 7.73
CA ASN A 818 -12.91 1.24 8.48
C ASN A 818 -12.66 0.93 9.95
N MET A 819 -12.38 -0.33 10.27
CA MET A 819 -12.24 -0.77 11.64
C MET A 819 -13.49 -0.52 12.49
N ASP A 820 -14.64 -0.37 11.83
CA ASP A 820 -15.93 -0.34 12.53
C ASP A 820 -16.19 -1.71 13.09
N MET A 821 -16.49 -1.77 14.37
CA MET A 821 -16.88 -3.00 15.04
C MET A 821 -18.34 -2.92 15.44
N ILE A 822 -19.12 -3.86 14.97
CA ILE A 822 -20.55 -3.94 15.19
C ILE A 822 -20.85 -5.18 16.00
N ASP A 823 -21.64 -5.02 17.03
CA ASP A 823 -22.12 -6.12 17.88
C ASP A 823 -23.52 -6.56 17.42
N LEU A 824 -23.59 -7.74 16.82
CA LEU A 824 -24.83 -8.34 16.30
C LEU A 824 -25.77 -8.79 17.43
N SER A 825 -25.26 -9.03 18.63
CA SER A 825 -26.07 -9.38 19.79
C SER A 825 -26.79 -8.19 20.43
N GLN A 826 -26.40 -6.96 20.05
CA GLN A 826 -26.95 -5.71 20.52
C GLN A 826 -27.63 -4.91 19.40
N ASP A 827 -28.52 -5.53 18.65
CA ASP A 827 -29.25 -4.91 17.54
C ASP A 827 -28.33 -4.21 16.52
N SER A 828 -27.22 -4.89 16.18
CA SER A 828 -26.20 -4.37 15.25
C SER A 828 -25.62 -3.01 15.68
N LYS A 829 -25.38 -2.84 16.96
CA LYS A 829 -24.83 -1.60 17.53
C LYS A 829 -23.38 -1.42 17.13
N LEU A 830 -23.02 -0.22 16.67
CA LEU A 830 -21.64 0.19 16.49
C LEU A 830 -20.99 0.40 17.86
N VAL A 831 -19.98 -0.40 18.18
CA VAL A 831 -19.30 -0.41 19.50
C VAL A 831 -17.88 0.13 19.44
N SER A 832 -17.29 0.21 18.24
CA SER A 832 -15.98 0.84 18.02
C SER A 832 -15.87 1.29 16.56
N THR A 833 -15.10 2.34 16.29
CA THR A 833 -14.88 2.87 14.94
C THR A 833 -13.46 3.34 14.74
N GLY A 834 -12.59 2.45 14.38
CA GLY A 834 -11.24 2.83 14.03
C GLY A 834 -10.31 3.09 15.23
N PRO A 835 -9.21 3.82 15.07
CA PRO A 835 -8.85 4.58 13.86
C PRO A 835 -8.50 3.66 12.69
N ALA A 836 -9.18 3.82 11.58
CA ALA A 836 -8.84 3.19 10.33
C ALA A 836 -7.79 4.01 9.57
N ILE A 837 -7.00 3.37 8.71
CA ILE A 837 -6.00 4.09 7.90
C ILE A 837 -6.71 5.00 6.89
N ASP A 838 -7.61 4.43 6.12
CA ASP A 838 -8.34 5.08 5.04
C ASP A 838 -9.83 4.88 5.18
N SER A 839 -10.63 5.79 4.59
CA SER A 839 -12.07 5.63 4.47
C SER A 839 -12.45 4.87 3.20
N ARG A 840 -13.54 4.10 3.25
CA ARG A 840 -14.19 3.47 2.09
C ARG A 840 -13.27 2.60 1.23
N GLU A 841 -12.32 1.94 1.83
CA GLU A 841 -11.47 0.98 1.14
C GLU A 841 -12.25 -0.24 0.65
N CYS A 842 -11.88 -0.77 -0.52
CA CYS A 842 -12.38 -2.06 -0.98
C CYS A 842 -11.78 -3.24 -0.19
N LEU A 843 -10.88 -2.96 0.71
CA LEU A 843 -10.23 -3.90 1.59
C LEU A 843 -10.97 -3.99 2.92
N GLY A 844 -10.91 -5.15 3.54
CA GLY A 844 -11.32 -5.36 4.92
C GLY A 844 -10.11 -5.55 5.81
N ALA A 845 -10.36 -6.02 7.02
CA ALA A 845 -9.34 -6.42 7.96
C ALA A 845 -9.24 -7.94 8.05
N VAL A 846 -8.06 -8.43 8.36
CA VAL A 846 -7.75 -9.83 8.60
C VAL A 846 -7.57 -10.04 10.09
N VAL A 847 -8.21 -11.06 10.64
CA VAL A 847 -8.08 -11.42 12.05
C VAL A 847 -7.28 -12.72 12.16
N SER A 848 -6.09 -12.65 12.71
CA SER A 848 -5.19 -13.79 12.85
C SER A 848 -4.46 -13.74 14.19
N ASN A 849 -4.54 -14.82 14.94
CA ASN A 849 -3.74 -15.05 16.15
C ASN A 849 -3.77 -13.90 17.19
N GLY A 850 -4.95 -13.38 17.49
CA GLY A 850 -5.14 -12.30 18.47
C GLY A 850 -4.75 -10.93 17.93
N ARG A 851 -4.54 -10.79 16.62
CA ARG A 851 -4.21 -9.55 15.93
C ARG A 851 -5.22 -9.25 14.83
N ILE A 852 -5.40 -7.97 14.56
CA ILE A 852 -6.08 -7.47 13.38
C ILE A 852 -5.01 -6.89 12.47
N PHE A 853 -5.01 -7.30 11.21
CA PHE A 853 -4.12 -6.75 10.19
C PHE A 853 -4.93 -6.02 9.14
N TYR A 854 -4.49 -4.83 8.80
CA TYR A 854 -5.12 -3.98 7.82
C TYR A 854 -4.07 -3.41 6.87
N MET A 855 -4.39 -3.36 5.58
CA MET A 855 -3.55 -2.72 4.57
C MET A 855 -4.29 -1.56 3.94
N SER A 856 -3.58 -0.47 3.75
CA SER A 856 -4.12 0.68 3.04
C SER A 856 -3.99 0.51 1.54
N GLN A 857 -5.08 0.73 0.84
CA GLN A 857 -5.08 0.78 -0.63
C GLN A 857 -4.30 1.98 -1.16
N ALA A 858 -4.38 3.11 -0.50
CA ALA A 858 -3.97 4.40 -1.03
C ALA A 858 -2.86 5.09 -0.22
N SER A 859 -2.39 4.54 0.86
CA SER A 859 -1.34 5.16 1.68
C SER A 859 -0.06 4.33 1.85
N GLY A 860 -0.05 3.08 1.36
CA GLY A 860 1.12 2.21 1.41
C GLY A 860 1.47 1.69 2.79
N PHE A 861 0.50 1.65 3.72
CA PHE A 861 0.70 1.18 5.09
C PHE A 861 0.18 -0.23 5.32
N VAL A 862 0.87 -0.94 6.20
CA VAL A 862 0.38 -2.14 6.89
C VAL A 862 0.29 -1.83 8.38
N VAL A 863 -0.81 -2.25 9.00
CA VAL A 863 -1.09 -1.96 10.40
C VAL A 863 -1.50 -3.23 11.11
N SER A 864 -1.07 -3.37 12.35
CA SER A 864 -1.55 -4.38 13.29
C SER A 864 -2.17 -3.73 14.52
N GLN A 865 -3.29 -4.29 14.96
CA GLN A 865 -3.97 -3.92 16.20
C GLN A 865 -4.21 -5.17 17.05
N THR A 866 -4.34 -4.96 18.36
CA THR A 866 -4.82 -5.97 19.30
C THR A 866 -6.26 -5.71 19.68
N TYR A 867 -6.92 -6.68 20.26
CA TYR A 867 -8.33 -6.55 20.70
C TYR A 867 -8.61 -7.28 22.02
N GLY A 868 -9.78 -6.99 22.61
CA GLY A 868 -10.27 -7.63 23.83
C GLY A 868 -9.43 -7.34 25.08
N GLU A 869 -9.28 -8.33 25.93
CA GLU A 869 -8.57 -8.17 27.21
C GLU A 869 -7.10 -7.77 27.02
N MET A 870 -6.44 -8.30 25.99
CA MET A 870 -5.06 -7.92 25.67
C MET A 870 -4.94 -6.43 25.41
N SER A 871 -5.90 -5.84 24.68
CA SER A 871 -5.90 -4.39 24.40
C SER A 871 -6.09 -3.54 25.63
N LYS A 872 -6.76 -4.02 26.67
CA LYS A 872 -6.95 -3.29 27.95
C LYS A 872 -5.65 -3.11 28.73
N THR A 873 -4.69 -4.01 28.53
CA THR A 873 -3.40 -3.96 29.24
C THR A 873 -2.36 -3.10 28.53
N LEU A 874 -2.64 -2.67 27.30
CA LEU A 874 -1.74 -1.85 26.50
C LEU A 874 -1.83 -0.37 26.91
N PRO A 875 -0.74 0.39 26.74
CA PRO A 875 -0.79 1.85 26.83
C PRO A 875 -1.86 2.41 25.89
N ALA A 876 -2.43 3.56 26.26
CA ALA A 876 -3.55 4.17 25.52
C ALA A 876 -3.22 4.53 24.06
N VAL A 877 -1.95 4.58 23.68
CA VAL A 877 -1.51 5.04 22.36
C VAL A 877 -0.98 3.87 21.52
N TRP A 878 0.14 3.31 21.90
CA TRP A 878 0.85 2.27 21.14
C TRP A 878 1.37 1.19 22.08
N GLU A 879 1.37 -0.04 21.60
CA GLU A 879 2.13 -1.09 22.27
C GLU A 879 3.62 -0.77 22.11
N ARG A 880 4.31 -0.56 23.22
CA ARG A 880 5.76 -0.48 23.20
C ARG A 880 6.37 -1.85 23.42
N PRO A 881 7.46 -2.16 22.74
CA PRO A 881 8.17 -3.43 22.95
C PRO A 881 8.70 -3.57 24.36
#